data_c1f570cdcc177b8c8f07397dcc250d4c
#
_entry.id   c1f570cdcc177b8c8f07397dcc250d4c
#
_cell.length_a   1.000
_cell.length_b   1.000
_cell.length_c   1.000
_cell.angle_alpha   90.00
_cell.angle_beta   90.00
_cell.angle_gamma   90.00
#
_symmetry.space_group_name_H-M   'P 1'
#
loop_
_entity.id
_entity.type
_entity.pdbx_description
1 polymer ?
#
loop_
_entity_poly.entity_id
_entity_poly.type
_entity_poly.pdbx_seq_one_letter_code
_entity_poly.pdbx_strand_id
1 'polypeptide(L)'
;MKRFSLLLALLLWLLGFPLAAQEGPLFVNEGETVVYHISRDPEGRKGTVSDALQNVPGVKVDTEGNITLRGVSQVEVFINGKPAHFDEESQKNYLQQVSAANIERIEVMTNPSARYTTEAGTGVINIVTNNKGRSERHLSVGIQTNTQPVVSPWISYIWNNDKFAFTANLKGTFSNTTEHAESYSYSFVDTPINTLDTASYSRSFSDDTAMYYSAEIYLKGEYHPNERNDFVLYFYGTPNTSKTSLLTNTYRKEYIDNAGEYEYSIYNDNVQRMAYGSAGFSWHHRFAKPGHSISFQTNSDYDFGGNIAKEIRYFKDQPYLNRNIRLSNDFVDIGNVSKLEYIYPYSHKGEIYLSLSNTFIPDNNIGLYDTLGIDGYVNDALRSENRKFSKDHVMGVVMVQHHFGRLTVKPGLGYETTFLRARYFDTPEYDTLMRFAHWLPSLHISYRTDSQHNFSLSYTRKNDYPWMRYFTRRVMYEEESFTLGNPWLKPTLIDVFELSWSKYWEGLGSVNIKGYYNNSINAINQVSDVAYSEVWGRVVPYRKPVNLNKYFEAGSEFNITYRPTPTFNVRLDAIVFDSYIETYYEKTQDSVIISELWAYNLNLSVWAKFWNKLEVHATAYYNSPTQTLFATNQTAYGIDFGFRADFFDKRLSVLLNAYDIFNWNKENNYTSNPYYISYSSKKVNSRYVSLELVYRIL
;
A
#
# COMPACT_ATOMS: atom_id res chain seq x y z
N MET A 1 0.64 -39.66 1.45
CA MET A 1 1.30 -39.68 0.12
C MET A 1 0.45 -40.29 -1.00
N LYS A 2 -0.21 -41.44 -0.88
CA LYS A 2 -1.02 -42.04 -1.98
C LYS A 2 -2.25 -41.23 -2.44
N ARG A 3 -2.86 -40.39 -1.62
CA ARG A 3 -4.01 -39.54 -2.00
C ARG A 3 -3.60 -38.25 -2.74
N PHE A 4 -2.36 -37.80 -2.55
CA PHE A 4 -1.80 -36.63 -3.25
C PHE A 4 -1.42 -36.96 -4.71
N SER A 5 -0.97 -38.20 -4.95
CA SER A 5 -0.64 -38.68 -6.29
C SER A 5 -1.86 -38.86 -7.18
N LEU A 6 -3.03 -39.18 -6.61
CA LEU A 6 -4.28 -39.32 -7.39
C LEU A 6 -4.83 -37.95 -7.83
N LEU A 7 -4.73 -36.92 -6.99
CA LEU A 7 -5.11 -35.54 -7.33
C LEU A 7 -4.22 -34.98 -8.45
N LEU A 8 -2.91 -35.23 -8.37
CA LEU A 8 -1.95 -34.82 -9.40
C LEU A 8 -2.17 -35.53 -10.72
N ALA A 9 -2.51 -36.84 -10.68
CA ALA A 9 -2.84 -37.63 -11.88
C ALA A 9 -4.17 -37.20 -12.53
N LEU A 10 -5.17 -36.81 -11.72
CA LEU A 10 -6.43 -36.26 -12.23
C LEU A 10 -6.26 -34.89 -12.88
N LEU A 11 -5.38 -34.05 -12.31
CA LEU A 11 -4.99 -32.75 -12.90
C LEU A 11 -4.27 -32.92 -14.25
N LEU A 12 -3.42 -33.93 -14.36
CA LEU A 12 -2.66 -34.22 -15.60
C LEU A 12 -3.55 -34.84 -16.70
N TRP A 13 -4.62 -35.56 -16.33
CA TRP A 13 -5.55 -36.17 -17.30
C TRP A 13 -6.51 -35.16 -17.93
N LEU A 14 -6.81 -34.03 -17.25
CA LEU A 14 -7.61 -32.92 -17.75
C LEU A 14 -6.88 -32.04 -18.78
N LEU A 15 -5.59 -32.28 -19.06
CA LEU A 15 -4.73 -31.47 -19.93
C LEU A 15 -4.76 -31.89 -21.41
N GLY A 16 -5.65 -32.82 -21.83
CA GLY A 16 -5.61 -33.47 -23.13
C GLY A 16 -6.74 -33.13 -24.12
N PHE A 17 -7.15 -31.86 -24.30
CA PHE A 17 -8.13 -31.48 -25.34
C PHE A 17 -7.51 -30.66 -26.48
N PRO A 18 -7.98 -30.84 -27.75
CA PRO A 18 -7.38 -30.21 -28.92
C PRO A 18 -7.82 -28.75 -29.10
N LEU A 19 -6.86 -27.93 -29.51
CA LEU A 19 -7.01 -26.49 -29.77
C LEU A 19 -7.49 -26.17 -31.17
N ALA A 20 -8.42 -25.22 -31.29
CA ALA A 20 -8.73 -24.51 -32.52
C ALA A 20 -7.78 -23.32 -32.68
N ALA A 21 -7.21 -23.15 -33.88
CA ALA A 21 -6.21 -22.12 -34.15
C ALA A 21 -6.83 -20.74 -34.23
N GLN A 22 -6.33 -19.80 -33.40
CA GLN A 22 -6.62 -18.37 -33.44
C GLN A 22 -5.34 -17.60 -33.88
N GLU A 23 -5.53 -16.43 -34.52
CA GLU A 23 -4.41 -15.61 -35.02
C GLU A 23 -3.57 -15.02 -33.88
N GLY A 24 -2.50 -15.69 -33.49
CA GLY A 24 -1.47 -15.29 -32.53
C GLY A 24 -1.88 -15.44 -31.06
N PRO A 25 -0.92 -15.46 -30.13
CA PRO A 25 -1.18 -15.69 -28.71
C PRO A 25 -1.90 -14.50 -28.07
N LEU A 26 -2.88 -14.79 -27.19
CA LEU A 26 -3.59 -13.78 -26.39
C LEU A 26 -2.67 -13.11 -25.38
N PHE A 27 -1.74 -13.86 -24.80
CA PHE A 27 -0.77 -13.37 -23.83
C PHE A 27 0.66 -13.52 -24.34
N VAL A 28 1.42 -12.46 -24.18
CA VAL A 28 2.83 -12.41 -24.53
C VAL A 28 3.60 -11.82 -23.35
N ASN A 29 4.68 -12.49 -22.96
CA ASN A 29 5.58 -11.93 -21.97
C ASN A 29 6.73 -11.22 -22.70
N GLU A 30 6.86 -9.91 -22.48
CA GLU A 30 7.88 -9.04 -23.07
C GLU A 30 8.77 -8.47 -21.96
N GLY A 31 9.85 -9.18 -21.62
CA GLY A 31 10.73 -8.76 -20.54
C GLY A 31 10.05 -8.79 -19.17
N GLU A 32 9.92 -7.65 -18.54
CA GLU A 32 9.22 -7.46 -17.26
C GLU A 32 7.69 -7.39 -17.40
N THR A 33 7.18 -7.37 -18.62
CA THR A 33 5.79 -7.06 -18.94
C THR A 33 5.04 -8.30 -19.41
N VAL A 34 3.87 -8.57 -18.83
CA VAL A 34 2.87 -9.50 -19.35
C VAL A 34 1.91 -8.69 -20.21
N VAL A 35 1.85 -8.97 -21.51
CA VAL A 35 0.98 -8.28 -22.47
C VAL A 35 -0.23 -9.14 -22.78
N TYR A 36 -1.42 -8.64 -22.51
CA TYR A 36 -2.69 -9.22 -22.91
C TYR A 36 -3.25 -8.50 -24.13
N HIS A 37 -3.26 -9.18 -25.28
CA HIS A 37 -3.82 -8.67 -26.52
C HIS A 37 -5.34 -8.81 -26.55
N ILE A 38 -6.04 -7.88 -25.90
CA ILE A 38 -7.50 -7.90 -25.78
C ILE A 38 -8.20 -7.82 -27.15
N SER A 39 -7.56 -7.15 -28.11
CA SER A 39 -8.06 -7.09 -29.51
C SER A 39 -8.21 -8.45 -30.17
N ARG A 40 -7.50 -9.47 -29.70
CA ARG A 40 -7.54 -10.86 -30.16
C ARG A 40 -8.48 -11.76 -29.34
N ASP A 41 -9.04 -11.25 -28.23
CA ASP A 41 -9.98 -11.98 -27.36
C ASP A 41 -11.42 -11.51 -27.60
N PRO A 42 -12.24 -12.25 -28.37
CA PRO A 42 -13.63 -11.87 -28.64
C PRO A 42 -14.49 -11.78 -27.38
N GLU A 43 -14.18 -12.56 -26.34
CA GLU A 43 -14.89 -12.53 -25.07
C GLU A 43 -14.39 -11.40 -24.18
N GLY A 44 -13.06 -11.20 -24.10
CA GLY A 44 -12.46 -10.11 -23.33
C GLY A 44 -12.91 -8.71 -23.78
N ARG A 45 -13.27 -8.56 -25.07
CA ARG A 45 -13.77 -7.30 -25.64
C ARG A 45 -15.24 -6.97 -25.30
N LYS A 46 -16.02 -7.92 -24.79
CA LYS A 46 -17.47 -7.74 -24.56
C LYS A 46 -17.83 -6.98 -23.29
N GLY A 47 -16.88 -6.71 -22.44
CA GLY A 47 -17.10 -6.07 -21.14
C GLY A 47 -16.47 -4.69 -21.01
N THR A 48 -16.18 -4.34 -19.79
CA THR A 48 -15.41 -3.18 -19.40
C THR A 48 -13.92 -3.52 -19.31
N VAL A 49 -13.06 -2.52 -19.12
CA VAL A 49 -11.64 -2.77 -18.86
C VAL A 49 -11.46 -3.57 -17.56
N SER A 50 -12.30 -3.34 -16.56
CA SER A 50 -12.34 -4.11 -15.32
C SER A 50 -12.61 -5.60 -15.57
N ASP A 51 -13.59 -5.92 -16.44
CA ASP A 51 -13.89 -7.30 -16.84
C ASP A 51 -12.70 -7.94 -17.58
N ALA A 52 -12.01 -7.17 -18.42
CA ALA A 52 -10.85 -7.63 -19.14
C ALA A 52 -9.64 -7.91 -18.25
N LEU A 53 -9.42 -7.07 -17.24
CA LEU A 53 -8.34 -7.23 -16.26
C LEU A 53 -8.46 -8.53 -15.45
N GLN A 54 -9.66 -9.02 -15.21
CA GLN A 54 -9.87 -10.32 -14.55
C GLN A 54 -9.26 -11.49 -15.34
N ASN A 55 -9.05 -11.32 -16.66
CA ASN A 55 -8.42 -12.33 -17.49
C ASN A 55 -6.88 -12.29 -17.43
N VAL A 56 -6.29 -11.20 -16.90
CA VAL A 56 -4.85 -11.01 -16.92
C VAL A 56 -4.18 -11.78 -15.79
N PRO A 57 -3.17 -12.62 -16.09
CA PRO A 57 -2.43 -13.34 -15.06
C PRO A 57 -1.78 -12.39 -14.05
N GLY A 58 -1.94 -12.69 -12.76
CA GLY A 58 -1.37 -11.88 -11.69
C GLY A 58 -2.25 -10.69 -11.26
N VAL A 59 -3.28 -10.33 -12.02
CA VAL A 59 -4.23 -9.27 -11.67
C VAL A 59 -5.49 -9.86 -11.05
N LYS A 60 -5.91 -9.38 -9.89
CA LYS A 60 -7.20 -9.67 -9.28
C LYS A 60 -8.03 -8.39 -9.30
N VAL A 61 -9.26 -8.49 -9.74
CA VAL A 61 -10.26 -7.43 -9.63
C VAL A 61 -11.39 -7.98 -8.78
N ASP A 62 -11.68 -7.33 -7.67
CA ASP A 62 -12.81 -7.73 -6.83
C ASP A 62 -14.15 -7.27 -7.41
N THR A 63 -15.24 -7.61 -6.74
CA THR A 63 -16.59 -7.24 -7.17
C THR A 63 -16.84 -5.74 -7.12
N GLU A 64 -16.10 -5.02 -6.31
CA GLU A 64 -16.16 -3.56 -6.22
C GLU A 64 -15.32 -2.86 -7.30
N GLY A 65 -14.45 -3.61 -7.99
CA GLY A 65 -13.56 -3.10 -9.03
C GLY A 65 -12.18 -2.70 -8.54
N ASN A 66 -11.84 -3.00 -7.28
CA ASN A 66 -10.50 -2.76 -6.76
C ASN A 66 -9.52 -3.75 -7.38
N ILE A 67 -8.35 -3.25 -7.73
CA ILE A 67 -7.31 -4.06 -8.38
C ILE A 67 -6.23 -4.40 -7.37
N THR A 68 -5.85 -5.66 -7.35
CA THR A 68 -4.63 -6.11 -6.72
C THR A 68 -3.73 -6.81 -7.73
N LEU A 69 -2.44 -6.59 -7.63
CA LEU A 69 -1.44 -7.25 -8.44
C LEU A 69 -0.57 -8.08 -7.51
N ARG A 70 -0.65 -9.42 -7.66
CA ARG A 70 0.04 -10.39 -6.78
C ARG A 70 -0.25 -10.16 -5.28
N GLY A 71 -1.50 -9.81 -4.93
CA GLY A 71 -1.90 -9.56 -3.54
C GLY A 71 -1.55 -8.17 -3.00
N VAL A 72 -0.85 -7.33 -3.77
CA VAL A 72 -0.56 -5.94 -3.40
C VAL A 72 -1.64 -5.03 -3.98
N SER A 73 -2.27 -4.22 -3.13
CA SER A 73 -3.34 -3.28 -3.54
C SER A 73 -2.80 -1.99 -4.18
N GLN A 74 -1.55 -1.63 -3.93
CA GLN A 74 -0.92 -0.46 -4.55
C GLN A 74 -0.52 -0.80 -5.99
N VAL A 75 -1.41 -0.54 -6.93
CA VAL A 75 -1.19 -0.74 -8.37
C VAL A 75 -1.31 0.61 -9.08
N GLU A 76 -0.26 1.01 -9.77
CA GLU A 76 -0.29 2.24 -10.54
C GLU A 76 -0.83 1.96 -11.95
N VAL A 77 -1.88 2.68 -12.34
CA VAL A 77 -2.48 2.56 -13.67
C VAL A 77 -1.88 3.59 -14.61
N PHE A 78 -1.43 3.11 -15.75
CA PHE A 78 -0.98 3.91 -16.89
C PHE A 78 -1.99 3.79 -18.02
N ILE A 79 -2.13 4.85 -18.78
CA ILE A 79 -2.88 4.88 -20.04
C ILE A 79 -1.95 5.31 -21.14
N ASN A 80 -1.77 4.45 -22.16
CA ASN A 80 -0.86 4.70 -23.28
C ASN A 80 0.58 5.04 -22.82
N GLY A 81 1.07 4.35 -21.78
CA GLY A 81 2.42 4.53 -21.25
C GLY A 81 2.61 5.74 -20.34
N LYS A 82 1.53 6.39 -19.91
CA LYS A 82 1.53 7.56 -19.01
C LYS A 82 0.81 7.24 -17.72
N PRO A 83 1.32 7.69 -16.57
CA PRO A 83 0.59 7.57 -15.31
C PRO A 83 -0.80 8.18 -15.44
N ALA A 84 -1.82 7.45 -15.04
CA ALA A 84 -3.20 7.94 -15.11
C ALA A 84 -3.50 8.94 -13.99
N HIS A 85 -2.67 8.94 -12.92
CA HIS A 85 -2.84 9.78 -11.73
C HIS A 85 -4.25 9.70 -11.14
N PHE A 86 -4.81 8.50 -11.16
CA PHE A 86 -6.09 8.24 -10.54
C PHE A 86 -5.93 8.06 -9.02
N ASP A 87 -6.86 8.63 -8.26
CA ASP A 87 -7.15 8.09 -6.94
C ASP A 87 -7.87 6.73 -7.07
N GLU A 88 -7.99 6.00 -5.99
CA GLU A 88 -8.56 4.65 -5.99
C GLU A 88 -9.96 4.58 -6.60
N GLU A 89 -10.83 5.51 -6.25
CA GLU A 89 -12.21 5.56 -6.75
C GLU A 89 -12.27 5.99 -8.23
N SER A 90 -11.47 6.94 -8.65
CA SER A 90 -11.38 7.36 -10.05
C SER A 90 -10.83 6.24 -10.93
N GLN A 91 -9.85 5.48 -10.43
CA GLN A 91 -9.32 4.29 -11.09
C GLN A 91 -10.41 3.24 -11.29
N LYS A 92 -11.12 2.90 -10.23
CA LYS A 92 -12.25 1.96 -10.24
C LYS A 92 -13.32 2.39 -11.25
N ASN A 93 -13.77 3.63 -11.16
CA ASN A 93 -14.79 4.19 -12.05
C ASN A 93 -14.36 4.16 -13.52
N TYR A 94 -13.11 4.56 -13.82
CA TYR A 94 -12.58 4.50 -15.17
C TYR A 94 -12.60 3.08 -15.73
N LEU A 95 -12.09 2.12 -14.98
CA LEU A 95 -11.96 0.73 -15.42
C LEU A 95 -13.30 0.02 -15.58
N GLN A 96 -14.29 0.38 -14.77
CA GLN A 96 -15.66 -0.18 -14.86
C GLN A 96 -16.53 0.49 -15.95
N GLN A 97 -16.17 1.65 -16.44
CA GLN A 97 -16.98 2.39 -17.42
C GLN A 97 -16.42 2.29 -18.84
N VAL A 98 -15.10 2.27 -18.99
CA VAL A 98 -14.47 2.21 -20.30
C VAL A 98 -14.66 0.83 -20.90
N SER A 99 -15.16 0.80 -22.15
CA SER A 99 -15.38 -0.44 -22.89
C SER A 99 -14.06 -1.12 -23.23
N ALA A 100 -13.96 -2.40 -22.96
CA ALA A 100 -12.83 -3.24 -23.35
C ALA A 100 -12.62 -3.30 -24.88
N ALA A 101 -13.66 -3.02 -25.68
CA ALA A 101 -13.56 -2.95 -27.13
C ALA A 101 -12.68 -1.78 -27.63
N ASN A 102 -12.45 -0.77 -26.77
CA ASN A 102 -11.61 0.39 -27.07
C ASN A 102 -10.14 0.19 -26.67
N ILE A 103 -9.83 -0.99 -26.13
CA ILE A 103 -8.48 -1.34 -25.68
C ILE A 103 -7.82 -2.22 -26.75
N GLU A 104 -6.60 -1.92 -27.09
CA GLU A 104 -5.76 -2.74 -27.95
C GLU A 104 -5.11 -3.88 -27.17
N ARG A 105 -4.48 -3.53 -26.03
CA ARG A 105 -3.81 -4.45 -25.14
C ARG A 105 -3.68 -3.90 -23.73
N ILE A 106 -3.48 -4.78 -22.78
CA ILE A 106 -3.15 -4.46 -21.39
C ILE A 106 -1.76 -5.02 -21.08
N GLU A 107 -0.90 -4.19 -20.52
CA GLU A 107 0.46 -4.53 -20.15
C GLU A 107 0.59 -4.50 -18.63
N VAL A 108 1.08 -5.60 -18.04
CA VAL A 108 1.21 -5.74 -16.58
C VAL A 108 2.66 -5.98 -16.21
N MET A 109 3.18 -5.15 -15.31
CA MET A 109 4.54 -5.21 -14.79
C MET A 109 4.50 -5.37 -13.28
N THR A 110 5.00 -6.48 -12.79
CA THR A 110 4.97 -6.83 -11.36
C THR A 110 6.22 -6.40 -10.60
N ASN A 111 7.31 -6.22 -11.31
CA ASN A 111 8.54 -5.61 -10.82
C ASN A 111 9.02 -4.61 -11.88
N PRO A 112 8.34 -3.46 -11.97
CA PRO A 112 8.65 -2.50 -13.01
C PRO A 112 10.06 -1.94 -12.81
N SER A 113 10.74 -1.70 -13.91
CA SER A 113 12.03 -1.04 -13.90
C SER A 113 11.88 0.42 -13.41
N ALA A 114 12.98 1.06 -13.06
CA ALA A 114 13.05 2.46 -12.63
C ALA A 114 12.41 3.47 -13.61
N ARG A 115 12.05 3.03 -14.81
CA ARG A 115 11.26 3.80 -15.77
C ARG A 115 9.85 4.10 -15.27
N TYR A 116 9.20 3.14 -14.63
CA TYR A 116 7.78 3.20 -14.29
C TYR A 116 7.52 3.64 -12.86
N THR A 117 8.44 3.42 -11.95
CA THR A 117 8.24 3.76 -10.53
C THR A 117 9.45 4.47 -9.96
N THR A 118 9.20 5.50 -9.15
CA THR A 118 10.21 6.14 -8.28
C THR A 118 10.21 5.51 -6.89
N GLU A 119 9.20 4.70 -6.54
CA GLU A 119 9.03 4.09 -5.23
C GLU A 119 9.10 2.56 -5.28
N ALA A 120 9.64 1.96 -4.23
CA ALA A 120 9.77 0.51 -4.13
C ALA A 120 8.40 -0.12 -3.83
N GLY A 121 7.96 -1.07 -4.66
CA GLY A 121 6.89 -2.00 -4.31
C GLY A 121 5.59 -1.91 -5.09
N THR A 122 5.38 -0.91 -5.91
CA THR A 122 4.15 -0.80 -6.73
C THR A 122 4.26 -1.60 -8.03
N GLY A 123 3.23 -2.36 -8.36
CA GLY A 123 3.07 -2.93 -9.69
C GLY A 123 2.44 -1.90 -10.65
N VAL A 124 2.63 -2.11 -11.95
CA VAL A 124 2.10 -1.21 -12.99
C VAL A 124 1.18 -1.97 -13.93
N ILE A 125 0.04 -1.38 -14.23
CA ILE A 125 -0.88 -1.83 -15.29
C ILE A 125 -1.01 -0.71 -16.32
N ASN A 126 -0.50 -0.94 -17.54
CA ASN A 126 -0.62 0.01 -18.65
C ASN A 126 -1.72 -0.43 -19.61
N ILE A 127 -2.72 0.41 -19.77
CA ILE A 127 -3.86 0.21 -20.67
C ILE A 127 -3.57 0.95 -21.98
N VAL A 128 -3.36 0.19 -23.04
CA VAL A 128 -3.13 0.77 -24.37
C VAL A 128 -4.44 0.82 -25.14
N THR A 129 -4.93 2.01 -25.40
CA THR A 129 -6.21 2.24 -26.08
C THR A 129 -6.09 2.14 -27.60
N ASN A 130 -7.15 1.67 -28.24
CA ASN A 130 -7.27 1.67 -29.69
C ASN A 130 -7.77 3.04 -30.14
N ASN A 131 -6.86 3.97 -30.41
CA ASN A 131 -7.17 5.38 -30.79
C ASN A 131 -7.78 5.48 -32.21
N LYS A 132 -8.92 4.89 -32.44
CA LYS A 132 -9.67 5.09 -33.68
C LYS A 132 -10.92 5.92 -33.40
N GLY A 133 -10.74 7.25 -33.25
CA GLY A 133 -11.71 8.30 -33.60
C GLY A 133 -13.18 8.13 -33.17
N ARG A 134 -13.47 7.59 -31.97
CA ARG A 134 -14.83 7.55 -31.46
C ARG A 134 -14.98 8.54 -30.32
N SER A 135 -15.86 9.53 -30.52
CA SER A 135 -16.32 10.36 -29.41
C SER A 135 -17.22 9.51 -28.50
N GLU A 136 -16.82 9.40 -27.25
CA GLU A 136 -17.57 8.67 -26.24
C GLU A 136 -17.98 9.60 -25.09
N ARG A 137 -19.14 9.32 -24.51
CA ARG A 137 -19.65 10.01 -23.34
C ARG A 137 -20.22 8.98 -22.40
N HIS A 138 -19.76 9.01 -21.18
CA HIS A 138 -20.26 8.16 -20.10
C HIS A 138 -20.65 9.04 -18.92
N LEU A 139 -21.87 8.90 -18.47
CA LEU A 139 -22.36 9.52 -17.25
C LEU A 139 -22.96 8.43 -16.38
N SER A 140 -22.42 8.25 -15.21
CA SER A 140 -22.87 7.27 -14.24
C SER A 140 -23.07 7.91 -12.87
N VAL A 141 -24.06 7.42 -12.16
CA VAL A 141 -24.30 7.75 -10.77
C VAL A 141 -24.38 6.48 -9.95
N GLY A 142 -23.93 6.51 -8.73
CA GLY A 142 -24.01 5.37 -7.85
C GLY A 142 -24.13 5.77 -6.38
N ILE A 143 -24.50 4.77 -5.60
CA ILE A 143 -24.52 4.87 -4.14
C ILE A 143 -24.06 3.54 -3.57
N GLN A 144 -23.11 3.61 -2.68
CA GLN A 144 -22.65 2.47 -1.88
C GLN A 144 -23.08 2.66 -0.44
N THR A 145 -23.55 1.59 0.17
CA THR A 145 -23.87 1.54 1.60
C THR A 145 -23.51 0.18 2.16
N ASN A 146 -23.37 0.07 3.47
CA ASN A 146 -23.12 -1.21 4.12
C ASN A 146 -23.86 -1.32 5.46
N THR A 147 -23.81 -2.51 6.08
CA THR A 147 -24.42 -2.77 7.39
C THR A 147 -23.70 -2.08 8.56
N GLN A 148 -22.48 -1.64 8.38
CA GLN A 148 -21.88 -0.57 9.16
C GLN A 148 -22.42 0.74 8.58
N PRO A 149 -22.81 1.76 9.38
CA PRO A 149 -23.47 2.92 8.82
C PRO A 149 -22.52 3.78 7.96
N VAL A 150 -22.27 3.32 6.75
CA VAL A 150 -21.51 4.03 5.70
C VAL A 150 -22.42 4.27 4.51
N VAL A 151 -22.43 5.49 3.99
CA VAL A 151 -23.16 5.88 2.78
C VAL A 151 -22.25 6.72 1.91
N SER A 152 -22.05 6.30 0.66
CA SER A 152 -21.16 6.97 -0.28
C SER A 152 -21.82 7.15 -1.64
N PRO A 153 -22.56 8.25 -1.88
CA PRO A 153 -23.04 8.62 -3.21
C PRO A 153 -21.90 9.16 -4.08
N TRP A 154 -21.95 8.85 -5.37
CA TRP A 154 -20.98 9.34 -6.32
C TRP A 154 -21.57 9.61 -7.71
N ILE A 155 -20.90 10.46 -8.49
CA ILE A 155 -21.16 10.75 -9.89
C ILE A 155 -19.86 10.76 -10.67
N SER A 156 -19.87 10.17 -11.85
CA SER A 156 -18.73 10.11 -12.75
C SER A 156 -19.13 10.49 -14.16
N TYR A 157 -18.36 11.40 -14.75
CA TYR A 157 -18.50 11.83 -16.12
C TYR A 157 -17.20 11.66 -16.90
N ILE A 158 -17.23 10.96 -18.02
CA ILE A 158 -16.11 10.76 -18.94
C ILE A 158 -16.56 11.21 -20.33
N TRP A 159 -15.77 12.06 -20.95
CA TRP A 159 -15.96 12.50 -22.33
C TRP A 159 -14.64 12.52 -23.05
N ASN A 160 -14.61 12.00 -24.26
CA ASN A 160 -13.45 12.08 -25.14
C ASN A 160 -13.86 12.35 -26.60
N ASN A 161 -12.96 12.93 -27.36
CA ASN A 161 -12.95 13.01 -28.81
C ASN A 161 -11.51 12.95 -29.31
N ASP A 162 -11.27 13.16 -30.61
CA ASP A 162 -9.95 13.05 -31.23
C ASP A 162 -8.88 13.99 -30.63
N LYS A 163 -9.30 15.13 -30.05
CA LYS A 163 -8.38 16.18 -29.57
C LYS A 163 -8.46 16.41 -28.07
N PHE A 164 -9.58 16.10 -27.45
CA PHE A 164 -9.82 16.39 -26.03
C PHE A 164 -10.38 15.17 -25.32
N ALA A 165 -9.92 14.96 -24.09
CA ALA A 165 -10.59 14.09 -23.15
C ALA A 165 -10.81 14.81 -21.81
N PHE A 166 -11.93 14.54 -21.15
CA PHE A 166 -12.27 15.11 -19.87
C PHE A 166 -12.88 14.04 -18.98
N THR A 167 -12.40 13.97 -17.74
CA THR A 167 -12.93 13.10 -16.70
C THR A 167 -13.24 13.94 -15.46
N ALA A 168 -14.43 13.76 -14.88
CA ALA A 168 -14.82 14.38 -13.63
C ALA A 168 -15.52 13.36 -12.75
N ASN A 169 -15.03 13.18 -11.53
CA ASN A 169 -15.64 12.34 -10.51
C ASN A 169 -15.86 13.14 -9.24
N LEU A 170 -16.99 12.91 -8.61
CA LEU A 170 -17.34 13.48 -7.31
C LEU A 170 -17.94 12.38 -6.46
N LYS A 171 -17.44 12.20 -5.24
CA LYS A 171 -17.94 11.24 -4.25
C LYS A 171 -18.05 11.90 -2.90
N GLY A 172 -19.14 11.64 -2.20
CA GLY A 172 -19.29 11.98 -0.79
C GLY A 172 -19.23 10.70 0.04
N THR A 173 -18.65 10.75 1.23
CA THR A 173 -18.69 9.64 2.18
C THR A 173 -19.12 10.11 3.54
N PHE A 174 -20.08 9.43 4.11
CA PHE A 174 -20.48 9.53 5.51
C PHE A 174 -20.33 8.17 6.16
N SER A 175 -19.65 8.10 7.30
CA SER A 175 -19.60 6.88 8.11
C SER A 175 -19.74 7.19 9.60
N ASN A 176 -20.30 6.20 10.33
CA ASN A 176 -20.39 6.22 11.79
C ASN A 176 -20.14 4.79 12.27
N THR A 177 -18.92 4.52 12.73
CA THR A 177 -18.47 3.17 13.11
C THR A 177 -18.22 3.09 14.61
N THR A 178 -18.42 1.90 15.18
CA THR A 178 -18.08 1.61 16.57
C THR A 178 -17.20 0.36 16.61
N GLU A 179 -16.09 0.45 17.31
CA GLU A 179 -15.13 -0.64 17.49
C GLU A 179 -14.93 -0.93 18.98
N HIS A 180 -14.71 -2.21 19.30
CA HIS A 180 -14.42 -2.67 20.64
C HIS A 180 -13.06 -3.35 20.68
N ALA A 181 -12.22 -3.01 21.65
CA ALA A 181 -10.93 -3.66 21.82
C ALA A 181 -10.68 -4.05 23.27
N GLU A 182 -9.96 -5.16 23.43
CA GLU A 182 -9.42 -5.60 24.72
C GLU A 182 -7.91 -5.75 24.61
N SER A 183 -7.18 -5.26 25.60
CA SER A 183 -5.74 -5.44 25.67
C SER A 183 -5.30 -5.75 27.10
N TYR A 184 -4.20 -6.52 27.20
CA TYR A 184 -3.52 -6.72 28.46
C TYR A 184 -2.01 -6.66 28.25
N SER A 185 -1.30 -6.19 29.27
CA SER A 185 0.16 -6.08 29.23
C SER A 185 0.76 -6.40 30.59
N TYR A 186 1.99 -6.92 30.53
CA TYR A 186 2.86 -7.13 31.69
C TYR A 186 4.13 -6.37 31.45
N SER A 187 4.63 -5.65 32.45
CA SER A 187 5.99 -5.13 32.47
C SER A 187 6.82 -5.91 33.50
N PHE A 188 8.13 -6.03 33.23
CA PHE A 188 9.06 -6.75 34.08
C PHE A 188 10.20 -5.83 34.48
N VAL A 189 10.80 -6.10 35.64
CA VAL A 189 12.00 -5.43 36.12
C VAL A 189 13.09 -6.46 36.32
N ASP A 190 14.29 -6.14 35.89
CA ASP A 190 15.49 -6.92 36.13
C ASP A 190 15.86 -6.82 37.61
N THR A 191 15.85 -7.95 38.32
CA THR A 191 16.24 -8.00 39.73
C THR A 191 17.71 -8.34 39.86
N PRO A 192 18.37 -7.96 40.99
CA PRO A 192 19.78 -8.26 41.22
C PRO A 192 20.17 -9.74 41.17
N ILE A 193 19.18 -10.64 41.07
CA ILE A 193 19.37 -12.10 41.04
C ILE A 193 19.21 -12.68 39.60
N ASN A 194 19.21 -11.81 38.58
CA ASN A 194 18.94 -12.21 37.19
C ASN A 194 17.59 -12.92 36.97
N THR A 195 16.59 -12.65 37.80
CA THR A 195 15.22 -13.09 37.61
C THR A 195 14.35 -11.90 37.26
N LEU A 196 13.52 -12.06 36.23
CA LEU A 196 12.53 -11.03 35.85
C LEU A 196 11.31 -11.19 36.76
N ASP A 197 11.05 -10.18 37.60
CA ASP A 197 9.83 -10.10 38.38
C ASP A 197 8.81 -9.19 37.68
N THR A 198 7.52 -9.55 37.77
CA THR A 198 6.43 -8.74 37.21
C THR A 198 6.39 -7.41 37.96
N ALA A 199 6.64 -6.32 37.24
CA ALA A 199 6.55 -4.97 37.76
C ALA A 199 5.13 -4.43 37.76
N SER A 200 4.39 -4.65 36.68
CA SER A 200 2.98 -4.27 36.59
C SER A 200 2.19 -5.19 35.64
N TYR A 201 0.91 -5.22 35.87
CA TYR A 201 -0.09 -5.82 34.97
C TYR A 201 -1.16 -4.79 34.67
N SER A 202 -1.57 -4.70 33.41
CA SER A 202 -2.75 -3.90 33.05
C SER A 202 -3.68 -4.67 32.11
N ARG A 203 -4.98 -4.40 32.25
CA ARG A 203 -6.03 -4.87 31.36
C ARG A 203 -6.94 -3.71 31.01
N SER A 204 -7.12 -3.48 29.73
CA SER A 204 -7.92 -2.36 29.23
C SER A 204 -9.02 -2.85 28.30
N PHE A 205 -10.18 -2.21 28.40
CA PHE A 205 -11.32 -2.35 27.50
C PHE A 205 -11.58 -1.00 26.88
N SER A 206 -11.68 -0.93 25.57
CA SER A 206 -11.94 0.32 24.86
C SER A 206 -13.13 0.20 23.92
N ASP A 207 -13.93 1.26 23.90
CA ASP A 207 -15.01 1.50 22.98
C ASP A 207 -14.68 2.76 22.18
N ASP A 208 -14.52 2.62 20.87
CA ASP A 208 -14.21 3.72 19.94
C ASP A 208 -15.40 3.98 19.02
N THR A 209 -15.87 5.20 18.95
CA THR A 209 -16.90 5.64 18.01
C THR A 209 -16.30 6.71 17.09
N ALA A 210 -16.35 6.46 15.78
CA ALA A 210 -15.80 7.35 14.77
C ALA A 210 -16.88 7.80 13.78
N MET A 211 -17.07 9.13 13.66
CA MET A 211 -17.84 9.76 12.61
C MET A 211 -16.87 10.35 11.57
N TYR A 212 -17.09 10.04 10.31
CA TYR A 212 -16.26 10.52 9.22
C TYR A 212 -17.11 11.10 8.09
N TYR A 213 -16.69 12.25 7.58
CA TYR A 213 -17.27 12.95 6.45
C TYR A 213 -16.17 13.29 5.47
N SER A 214 -16.33 12.96 4.21
CA SER A 214 -15.42 13.40 3.15
C SER A 214 -16.17 13.77 1.88
N ALA A 215 -15.49 14.59 1.08
CA ALA A 215 -15.80 14.77 -0.33
C ALA A 215 -14.54 14.48 -1.13
N GLU A 216 -14.67 13.74 -2.21
CA GLU A 216 -13.57 13.44 -3.14
C GLU A 216 -13.92 14.09 -4.48
N ILE A 217 -12.98 14.85 -5.02
CA ILE A 217 -13.12 15.57 -6.28
C ILE A 217 -11.94 15.20 -7.16
N TYR A 218 -12.21 14.65 -8.34
CA TYR A 218 -11.21 14.39 -9.36
C TYR A 218 -11.61 15.02 -10.68
N LEU A 219 -10.70 15.82 -11.26
CA LEU A 219 -10.86 16.48 -12.56
C LEU A 219 -9.62 16.20 -13.39
N LYS A 220 -9.78 15.77 -14.64
CA LYS A 220 -8.69 15.54 -15.57
C LYS A 220 -9.07 16.07 -16.96
N GLY A 221 -8.21 16.87 -17.54
CA GLY A 221 -8.30 17.35 -18.91
C GLY A 221 -7.11 16.88 -19.74
N GLU A 222 -7.36 16.36 -20.93
CA GLU A 222 -6.32 15.98 -21.89
C GLU A 222 -6.50 16.76 -23.19
N TYR A 223 -5.40 17.20 -23.77
CA TYR A 223 -5.39 17.89 -25.05
C TYR A 223 -4.35 17.29 -25.99
N HIS A 224 -4.82 16.78 -27.12
CA HIS A 224 -4.05 16.15 -28.19
C HIS A 224 -4.10 17.00 -29.44
N PRO A 225 -3.32 18.12 -29.55
CA PRO A 225 -3.38 19.02 -30.70
C PRO A 225 -3.04 18.32 -32.01
N ASN A 226 -2.20 17.31 -31.97
CA ASN A 226 -1.74 16.50 -33.10
C ASN A 226 -1.22 15.15 -32.60
N GLU A 227 -0.88 14.24 -33.49
CA GLU A 227 -0.37 12.90 -33.18
C GLU A 227 0.96 12.86 -32.38
N ARG A 228 1.66 14.00 -32.31
CA ARG A 228 2.99 14.11 -31.69
C ARG A 228 2.96 14.64 -30.27
N ASN A 229 1.97 15.44 -29.92
CA ASN A 229 1.95 16.12 -28.63
C ASN A 229 0.70 15.75 -27.83
N ASP A 230 0.91 15.45 -26.56
CA ASP A 230 -0.15 15.27 -25.58
C ASP A 230 0.13 16.16 -24.37
N PHE A 231 -0.92 16.81 -23.88
CA PHE A 231 -0.91 17.60 -22.66
C PHE A 231 -2.00 17.07 -21.72
N VAL A 232 -1.66 16.86 -20.47
CA VAL A 232 -2.59 16.42 -19.43
C VAL A 232 -2.50 17.38 -18.26
N LEU A 233 -3.65 17.79 -17.76
CA LEU A 233 -3.79 18.54 -16.53
C LEU A 233 -4.79 17.79 -15.63
N TYR A 234 -4.46 17.61 -14.36
CA TYR A 234 -5.39 17.00 -13.43
C TYR A 234 -5.38 17.71 -12.07
N PHE A 235 -6.46 17.55 -11.36
CA PHE A 235 -6.65 17.98 -10.00
C PHE A 235 -7.38 16.88 -9.23
N TYR A 236 -6.90 16.60 -8.02
CA TYR A 236 -7.54 15.73 -7.05
C TYR A 236 -7.64 16.46 -5.72
N GLY A 237 -8.74 16.27 -4.98
CA GLY A 237 -8.89 16.89 -3.67
C GLY A 237 -9.85 16.11 -2.76
N THR A 238 -9.47 15.92 -1.50
CA THR A 238 -10.30 15.25 -0.49
C THR A 238 -10.34 16.02 0.82
N PRO A 239 -11.21 17.04 0.93
CA PRO A 239 -11.52 17.60 2.23
C PRO A 239 -12.28 16.56 3.07
N ASN A 240 -11.86 16.43 4.32
CA ASN A 240 -12.50 15.50 5.24
C ASN A 240 -12.55 16.06 6.67
N THR A 241 -13.49 15.53 7.45
CA THR A 241 -13.63 15.81 8.88
C THR A 241 -13.94 14.50 9.57
N SER A 242 -13.19 14.17 10.61
CA SER A 242 -13.49 13.07 11.50
C SER A 242 -13.70 13.55 12.93
N LYS A 243 -14.63 12.89 13.61
CA LYS A 243 -14.81 13.01 15.05
C LYS A 243 -14.75 11.61 15.65
N THR A 244 -13.78 11.39 16.53
CA THR A 244 -13.65 10.14 17.26
C THR A 244 -13.86 10.36 18.75
N SER A 245 -14.58 9.45 19.40
CA SER A 245 -14.77 9.42 20.84
C SER A 245 -14.36 8.05 21.34
N LEU A 246 -13.31 7.99 22.14
CA LEU A 246 -12.73 6.76 22.68
C LEU A 246 -12.92 6.75 24.18
N LEU A 247 -13.54 5.69 24.72
CA LEU A 247 -13.58 5.41 26.13
C LEU A 247 -12.75 4.15 26.41
N THR A 248 -11.71 4.30 27.23
CA THR A 248 -10.89 3.17 27.68
C THR A 248 -10.98 3.03 29.18
N ASN A 249 -11.37 1.86 29.67
CA ASN A 249 -11.38 1.49 31.07
C ASN A 249 -10.22 0.57 31.34
N THR A 250 -9.34 0.91 32.27
CA THR A 250 -8.13 0.16 32.59
C THR A 250 -8.11 -0.21 34.06
N TYR A 251 -7.90 -1.51 34.31
CA TYR A 251 -7.47 -2.02 35.58
C TYR A 251 -5.94 -2.20 35.53
N ARG A 252 -5.24 -1.69 36.55
CA ARG A 252 -3.78 -1.78 36.66
C ARG A 252 -3.38 -2.22 38.08
N LYS A 253 -2.41 -3.12 38.14
CA LYS A 253 -1.80 -3.62 39.36
C LYS A 253 -0.29 -3.40 39.29
N GLU A 254 0.23 -2.67 40.26
CA GLU A 254 1.66 -2.46 40.43
C GLU A 254 2.17 -3.39 41.53
N TYR A 255 3.24 -4.12 41.26
CA TYR A 255 3.83 -5.10 42.16
C TYR A 255 5.07 -4.57 42.86
N ILE A 256 5.71 -3.51 42.33
CA ILE A 256 6.90 -2.87 42.91
C ILE A 256 6.46 -1.74 43.81
N ASP A 257 7.17 -1.57 44.93
CA ASP A 257 6.94 -0.52 45.93
C ASP A 257 5.55 -0.57 46.62
N ASN A 258 4.86 -1.71 46.59
CA ASN A 258 3.52 -1.85 47.14
C ASN A 258 2.53 -0.78 46.61
N ALA A 259 2.67 -0.35 45.38
CA ALA A 259 1.87 0.74 44.81
C ALA A 259 0.38 0.39 44.68
N GLY A 260 0.01 -0.88 44.80
CA GLY A 260 -1.41 -1.32 44.90
C GLY A 260 -2.09 -1.54 43.56
N GLU A 261 -3.39 -1.63 43.63
CA GLU A 261 -4.29 -1.80 42.48
C GLU A 261 -5.12 -0.56 42.32
N TYR A 262 -5.32 -0.13 41.05
CA TYR A 262 -6.16 1.01 40.73
C TYR A 262 -6.88 0.86 39.41
N GLU A 263 -8.05 1.47 39.34
CA GLU A 263 -8.86 1.54 38.13
C GLU A 263 -8.91 2.99 37.64
N TYR A 264 -8.77 3.17 36.34
CA TYR A 264 -8.94 4.47 35.73
C TYR A 264 -9.62 4.37 34.37
N SER A 265 -10.30 5.44 34.01
CA SER A 265 -10.94 5.61 32.71
C SER A 265 -10.26 6.75 31.94
N ILE A 266 -10.03 6.53 30.68
CA ILE A 266 -9.59 7.58 29.74
C ILE A 266 -10.72 7.84 28.78
N TYR A 267 -11.17 9.08 28.73
CA TYR A 267 -12.10 9.57 27.75
C TYR A 267 -11.36 10.52 26.80
N ASN A 268 -11.35 10.21 25.52
CA ASN A 268 -10.65 10.99 24.49
C ASN A 268 -11.62 11.38 23.39
N ASP A 269 -11.85 12.68 23.22
CA ASP A 269 -12.59 13.27 22.10
C ASP A 269 -11.60 13.94 21.16
N ASN A 270 -11.57 13.52 19.92
CA ASN A 270 -10.72 14.08 18.87
C ASN A 270 -11.57 14.59 17.70
N VAL A 271 -11.34 15.80 17.29
CA VAL A 271 -11.90 16.38 16.06
C VAL A 271 -10.74 16.71 15.13
N GLN A 272 -10.72 16.04 13.98
CA GLN A 272 -9.73 16.26 12.93
C GLN A 272 -10.40 16.87 11.71
N ARG A 273 -9.73 17.84 11.09
CA ARG A 273 -10.12 18.45 9.83
C ARG A 273 -8.89 18.48 8.94
N MET A 274 -9.01 17.86 7.77
CA MET A 274 -7.91 17.74 6.82
C MET A 274 -8.42 18.03 5.43
N ALA A 275 -7.55 18.50 4.58
CA ALA A 275 -7.76 18.49 3.15
C ALA A 275 -6.44 18.11 2.48
N TYR A 276 -6.47 16.99 1.79
CA TYR A 276 -5.43 16.54 0.90
C TYR A 276 -5.81 16.90 -0.52
N GLY A 277 -4.84 17.29 -1.33
CA GLY A 277 -5.06 17.54 -2.75
C GLY A 277 -3.78 17.35 -3.55
N SER A 278 -3.95 17.17 -4.85
CA SER A 278 -2.87 16.98 -5.81
C SER A 278 -3.23 17.66 -7.11
N ALA A 279 -2.31 18.41 -7.70
CA ALA A 279 -2.46 19.00 -9.01
C ALA A 279 -1.23 18.68 -9.87
N GLY A 280 -1.47 18.17 -11.06
CA GLY A 280 -0.38 17.74 -11.92
C GLY A 280 -0.54 18.17 -13.37
N PHE A 281 0.60 18.32 -14.01
CA PHE A 281 0.74 18.59 -15.42
C PHE A 281 1.69 17.59 -16.06
N SER A 282 1.36 17.07 -17.24
CA SER A 282 2.29 16.30 -18.07
C SER A 282 2.24 16.73 -19.52
N TRP A 283 3.41 16.72 -20.14
CA TRP A 283 3.60 16.91 -21.56
C TRP A 283 4.38 15.74 -22.13
N HIS A 284 3.94 15.21 -23.26
CA HIS A 284 4.63 14.16 -24.00
C HIS A 284 4.75 14.53 -25.46
N HIS A 285 5.97 14.43 -25.99
CA HIS A 285 6.26 14.69 -27.41
C HIS A 285 6.85 13.44 -28.06
N ARG A 286 6.27 13.04 -29.20
CA ARG A 286 6.75 11.96 -30.07
C ARG A 286 7.46 12.55 -31.25
N PHE A 287 8.72 12.20 -31.45
CA PHE A 287 9.48 12.58 -32.63
C PHE A 287 9.04 11.74 -33.83
N ALA A 288 9.59 12.10 -35.05
CA ALA A 288 9.25 11.39 -36.28
C ALA A 288 9.70 9.92 -36.30
N LYS A 289 10.78 9.59 -35.58
CA LYS A 289 11.29 8.22 -35.45
C LYS A 289 10.40 7.42 -34.46
N PRO A 290 9.83 6.28 -34.88
CA PRO A 290 8.99 5.46 -33.96
C PRO A 290 9.70 5.11 -32.67
N GLY A 291 9.01 5.25 -31.52
CA GLY A 291 9.56 5.01 -30.19
C GLY A 291 10.44 6.15 -29.65
N HIS A 292 10.79 7.16 -30.45
CA HIS A 292 11.58 8.32 -30.00
C HIS A 292 10.65 9.35 -29.33
N SER A 293 10.88 9.63 -28.06
CA SER A 293 10.02 10.55 -27.30
C SER A 293 10.76 11.29 -26.20
N ILE A 294 10.18 12.41 -25.79
CA ILE A 294 10.52 13.14 -24.58
C ILE A 294 9.23 13.42 -23.82
N SER A 295 9.27 13.30 -22.52
CA SER A 295 8.15 13.64 -21.65
C SER A 295 8.61 14.40 -20.41
N PHE A 296 7.77 15.32 -19.98
CA PHE A 296 7.90 16.03 -18.72
C PHE A 296 6.62 15.90 -17.94
N GLN A 297 6.74 15.58 -16.66
CA GLN A 297 5.62 15.58 -15.72
C GLN A 297 6.00 16.28 -14.43
N THR A 298 5.04 16.95 -13.83
CA THR A 298 5.16 17.54 -12.49
C THR A 298 3.86 17.38 -11.75
N ASN A 299 3.97 17.08 -10.47
CA ASN A 299 2.85 16.93 -9.55
C ASN A 299 3.16 17.70 -8.27
N SER A 300 2.19 18.46 -7.78
CA SER A 300 2.27 19.15 -6.50
C SER A 300 1.18 18.63 -5.59
N ASP A 301 1.57 18.10 -4.45
CA ASP A 301 0.69 17.57 -3.42
C ASP A 301 0.51 18.62 -2.33
N TYR A 302 -0.72 18.78 -1.88
CA TYR A 302 -1.12 19.73 -0.85
C TYR A 302 -1.75 18.96 0.29
N ASP A 303 -1.18 19.07 1.47
CA ASP A 303 -1.73 18.48 2.69
C ASP A 303 -1.80 19.55 3.77
N PHE A 304 -3.00 19.86 4.22
CA PHE A 304 -3.22 20.86 5.25
C PHE A 304 -4.36 20.44 6.17
N GLY A 305 -4.20 20.77 7.43
CA GLY A 305 -5.21 20.44 8.40
C GLY A 305 -4.70 20.52 9.82
N GLY A 306 -5.51 19.97 10.70
CA GLY A 306 -5.18 19.88 12.10
C GLY A 306 -6.18 19.04 12.86
N ASN A 307 -5.84 18.77 14.10
CA ASN A 307 -6.73 18.09 15.03
C ASN A 307 -6.67 18.73 16.41
N ILE A 308 -7.79 18.65 17.10
CA ILE A 308 -7.89 18.99 18.52
C ILE A 308 -8.44 17.78 19.24
N ALA A 309 -7.63 17.20 20.12
CA ALA A 309 -8.03 16.13 21.00
C ALA A 309 -8.13 16.65 22.45
N LYS A 310 -9.17 16.22 23.16
CA LYS A 310 -9.34 16.45 24.60
C LYS A 310 -9.35 15.09 25.27
N GLU A 311 -8.46 14.91 26.20
CA GLU A 311 -8.36 13.70 26.97
C GLU A 311 -8.64 14.01 28.44
N ILE A 312 -9.52 13.21 29.05
CA ILE A 312 -9.83 13.26 30.47
C ILE A 312 -9.47 11.89 31.05
N ARG A 313 -8.61 11.91 32.06
CA ARG A 313 -8.28 10.73 32.86
C ARG A 313 -8.92 10.84 34.21
N TYR A 314 -9.65 9.84 34.56
CA TYR A 314 -10.36 9.72 35.84
C TYR A 314 -9.88 8.47 36.58
N PHE A 315 -9.24 8.67 37.74
CA PHE A 315 -8.77 7.62 38.63
C PHE A 315 -9.80 7.46 39.75
N LYS A 316 -10.44 6.28 39.82
CA LYS A 316 -11.58 5.98 40.71
C LYS A 316 -11.27 6.22 42.16
N ASP A 317 -10.12 5.70 42.65
CA ASP A 317 -9.74 5.74 44.05
C ASP A 317 -8.62 6.74 44.37
N GLN A 318 -8.10 7.46 43.37
CA GLN A 318 -6.99 8.40 43.47
C GLN A 318 -7.29 9.71 42.69
N PRO A 319 -8.29 10.50 43.11
CA PRO A 319 -8.74 11.67 42.37
C PRO A 319 -7.67 12.74 42.15
N TYR A 320 -6.60 12.76 42.96
CA TYR A 320 -5.47 13.68 42.81
C TYR A 320 -4.60 13.39 41.58
N LEU A 321 -4.77 12.20 40.96
CA LEU A 321 -4.13 11.82 39.68
C LEU A 321 -4.96 12.21 38.47
N ASN A 322 -6.18 12.69 38.65
CA ASN A 322 -7.04 13.10 37.53
C ASN A 322 -6.34 14.17 36.68
N ARG A 323 -6.42 14.02 35.38
CA ARG A 323 -5.82 14.94 34.41
C ARG A 323 -6.77 15.25 33.27
N ASN A 324 -6.73 16.50 32.83
CA ASN A 324 -7.38 16.96 31.61
C ASN A 324 -6.28 17.49 30.69
N ILE A 325 -6.18 16.89 29.52
CA ILE A 325 -5.15 17.18 28.53
C ILE A 325 -5.84 17.70 27.26
N ARG A 326 -5.24 18.68 26.62
CA ARG A 326 -5.61 19.15 25.30
C ARG A 326 -4.41 19.03 24.37
N LEU A 327 -4.62 18.30 23.27
CA LEU A 327 -3.64 18.17 22.19
C LEU A 327 -4.16 18.95 21.00
N SER A 328 -3.33 19.74 20.36
CA SER A 328 -3.63 20.36 19.08
C SER A 328 -2.44 20.23 18.14
N ASN A 329 -2.72 19.86 16.91
CA ASN A 329 -1.72 19.81 15.84
C ASN A 329 -2.26 20.58 14.65
N ASP A 330 -1.42 21.39 14.04
CA ASP A 330 -1.69 22.09 12.80
C ASP A 330 -0.52 21.86 11.84
N PHE A 331 -0.82 21.58 10.58
CA PHE A 331 0.19 21.34 9.56
C PHE A 331 -0.24 21.92 8.20
N VAL A 332 0.75 22.32 7.42
CA VAL A 332 0.62 22.72 6.01
C VAL A 332 1.82 22.23 5.26
N ASP A 333 1.61 21.26 4.36
CA ASP A 333 2.62 20.65 3.56
C ASP A 333 2.36 20.83 2.07
N ILE A 334 3.36 21.25 1.32
CA ILE A 334 3.30 21.38 -0.15
C ILE A 334 4.50 20.65 -0.72
N GLY A 335 4.26 19.44 -1.18
CA GLY A 335 5.24 18.60 -1.85
C GLY A 335 5.27 18.82 -3.36
N ASN A 336 6.33 18.37 -4.01
CA ASN A 336 6.41 18.36 -5.46
C ASN A 336 7.24 17.17 -5.95
N VAL A 337 6.77 16.53 -7.02
CA VAL A 337 7.51 15.53 -7.78
C VAL A 337 7.58 16.00 -9.25
N SER A 338 8.77 16.07 -9.81
CA SER A 338 8.97 16.41 -11.22
C SER A 338 9.88 15.39 -11.89
N LYS A 339 9.56 14.99 -13.12
CA LYS A 339 10.31 13.99 -13.88
C LYS A 339 10.42 14.39 -15.35
N LEU A 340 11.63 14.32 -15.87
CA LEU A 340 11.94 14.46 -17.30
C LEU A 340 12.44 13.11 -17.81
N GLU A 341 11.87 12.62 -18.92
CA GLU A 341 12.23 11.34 -19.51
C GLU A 341 12.54 11.53 -20.99
N TYR A 342 13.55 10.82 -21.49
CA TYR A 342 13.93 10.78 -22.88
C TYR A 342 14.18 9.36 -23.32
N ILE A 343 13.52 8.93 -24.41
CA ILE A 343 13.64 7.60 -25.00
C ILE A 343 14.19 7.74 -26.40
N TYR A 344 15.32 7.10 -26.68
CA TYR A 344 15.94 7.09 -28.00
C TYR A 344 16.09 5.66 -28.54
N PRO A 345 15.30 5.24 -29.53
CA PRO A 345 15.47 3.98 -30.20
C PRO A 345 16.69 4.05 -31.13
N TYR A 346 17.83 3.50 -30.75
CA TYR A 346 19.03 3.51 -31.62
C TYR A 346 18.91 2.53 -32.77
N SER A 347 18.07 1.47 -32.60
CA SER A 347 17.74 0.51 -33.65
C SER A 347 16.33 -0.02 -33.47
N HIS A 348 15.84 -0.83 -34.42
CA HIS A 348 14.58 -1.60 -34.25
C HIS A 348 14.64 -2.69 -33.17
N LYS A 349 15.83 -2.98 -32.64
CA LYS A 349 16.08 -3.98 -31.60
C LYS A 349 16.50 -3.37 -30.27
N GLY A 350 16.62 -2.06 -30.16
CA GLY A 350 17.12 -1.50 -28.95
C GLY A 350 16.85 -0.01 -28.76
N GLU A 351 16.75 0.38 -27.50
CA GLU A 351 16.51 1.76 -27.07
C GLU A 351 17.38 2.14 -25.88
N ILE A 352 17.61 3.43 -25.74
CA ILE A 352 18.21 4.07 -24.58
C ILE A 352 17.14 4.88 -23.88
N TYR A 353 17.04 4.71 -22.58
CA TYR A 353 16.18 5.48 -21.70
C TYR A 353 17.03 6.32 -20.76
N LEU A 354 16.69 7.61 -20.66
CA LEU A 354 17.27 8.55 -19.72
C LEU A 354 16.16 9.19 -18.90
N SER A 355 16.35 9.35 -17.61
CA SER A 355 15.45 10.14 -16.78
C SER A 355 16.19 10.97 -15.75
N LEU A 356 15.58 12.10 -15.41
CA LEU A 356 15.96 12.95 -14.29
C LEU A 356 14.70 13.26 -13.51
N SER A 357 14.70 12.97 -12.22
CA SER A 357 13.59 13.27 -11.32
C SER A 357 14.05 14.05 -10.09
N ASN A 358 13.14 14.89 -9.62
CA ASN A 358 13.25 15.58 -8.33
C ASN A 358 11.99 15.35 -7.54
N THR A 359 12.16 15.03 -6.24
CA THR A 359 11.06 14.87 -5.30
C THR A 359 11.34 15.73 -4.07
N PHE A 360 10.43 16.62 -3.73
CA PHE A 360 10.44 17.43 -2.53
C PHE A 360 9.24 17.05 -1.65
N ILE A 361 9.51 16.56 -0.44
CA ILE A 361 8.49 16.17 0.54
C ILE A 361 8.73 16.97 1.82
N PRO A 362 7.84 17.92 2.17
CA PRO A 362 7.83 18.57 3.47
C PRO A 362 7.05 17.70 4.49
N ASP A 363 7.27 17.99 5.76
CA ASP A 363 6.48 17.48 6.90
C ASP A 363 6.60 18.55 8.01
N ASN A 364 5.68 19.51 8.00
CA ASN A 364 5.64 20.62 8.94
C ASN A 364 4.59 20.32 10.02
N ASN A 365 4.88 20.63 11.26
CA ASN A 365 3.94 20.41 12.34
C ASN A 365 4.11 21.43 13.46
N ILE A 366 2.99 21.97 13.93
CA ILE A 366 2.88 22.71 15.19
C ILE A 366 2.00 21.88 16.10
N GLY A 367 2.61 21.17 17.04
CA GLY A 367 1.96 20.33 18.02
C GLY A 367 2.01 20.96 19.40
N LEU A 368 0.87 21.21 20.02
CA LEU A 368 0.75 21.73 21.38
C LEU A 368 0.18 20.67 22.30
N TYR A 369 0.82 20.46 23.41
CA TYR A 369 0.37 19.61 24.51
C TYR A 369 0.12 20.48 25.72
N ASP A 370 -1.15 20.62 26.12
CA ASP A 370 -1.54 21.46 27.24
C ASP A 370 -2.19 20.61 28.34
N THR A 371 -1.86 20.89 29.58
CA THR A 371 -2.47 20.26 30.76
C THR A 371 -3.30 21.29 31.53
N LEU A 372 -4.48 20.92 31.99
CA LEU A 372 -5.35 21.81 32.78
C LEU A 372 -4.76 21.99 34.18
N GLY A 373 -4.32 23.21 34.47
CA GLY A 373 -3.91 23.68 35.82
C GLY A 373 -5.03 24.45 36.53
N ILE A 374 -4.71 25.09 37.62
CA ILE A 374 -5.65 25.89 38.46
C ILE A 374 -6.17 27.09 37.68
N ASP A 375 -5.32 27.77 36.93
CA ASP A 375 -5.63 29.01 36.20
C ASP A 375 -5.97 28.77 34.71
N GLY A 376 -6.22 27.51 34.30
CA GLY A 376 -6.48 27.13 32.93
C GLY A 376 -5.47 26.17 32.33
N TYR A 377 -5.49 26.02 31.00
CA TYR A 377 -4.55 25.14 30.30
C TYR A 377 -3.13 25.75 30.28
N VAL A 378 -2.16 24.96 30.69
CA VAL A 378 -0.72 25.30 30.70
C VAL A 378 0.00 24.40 29.69
N ASN A 379 0.80 25.01 28.82
CA ASN A 379 1.57 24.31 27.81
C ASN A 379 2.71 23.50 28.42
N ASP A 380 2.83 22.24 28.00
CA ASP A 380 3.94 21.36 28.30
C ASP A 380 5.01 21.47 27.18
N ALA A 381 6.03 22.25 27.43
CA ALA A 381 7.09 22.51 26.45
C ALA A 381 7.91 21.24 26.08
N LEU A 382 7.95 20.21 26.94
CA LEU A 382 8.67 18.96 26.64
C LEU A 382 7.92 18.12 25.60
N ARG A 383 6.59 18.17 25.61
CA ARG A 383 5.73 17.41 24.70
C ARG A 383 5.28 18.23 23.50
N SER A 384 5.28 19.56 23.60
CA SER A 384 4.95 20.46 22.48
C SER A 384 6.13 20.55 21.50
N GLU A 385 5.82 20.67 20.21
CA GLU A 385 6.83 20.84 19.16
C GLU A 385 6.37 21.79 18.06
N ASN A 386 7.29 22.60 17.57
CA ASN A 386 7.13 23.38 16.36
C ASN A 386 8.29 23.04 15.43
N ARG A 387 8.00 22.24 14.39
CA ARG A 387 9.03 21.66 13.53
C ARG A 387 8.71 21.80 12.04
N LYS A 388 9.78 21.85 11.28
CA LYS A 388 9.74 21.76 9.81
C LYS A 388 10.75 20.72 9.36
N PHE A 389 10.26 19.64 8.77
CA PHE A 389 11.08 18.64 8.13
C PHE A 389 10.98 18.76 6.62
N SER A 390 12.03 18.36 5.90
CA SER A 390 11.96 18.23 4.44
C SER A 390 12.93 17.17 3.92
N LYS A 391 12.48 16.46 2.89
CA LYS A 391 13.27 15.54 2.07
C LYS A 391 13.35 16.10 0.66
N ASP A 392 14.57 16.40 0.21
CA ASP A 392 14.88 16.72 -1.17
C ASP A 392 15.61 15.54 -1.79
N HIS A 393 15.06 14.95 -2.84
CA HIS A 393 15.59 13.77 -3.52
C HIS A 393 15.74 14.04 -5.02
N VAL A 394 16.95 13.89 -5.54
CA VAL A 394 17.25 14.02 -6.98
C VAL A 394 17.80 12.69 -7.46
N MET A 395 17.27 12.14 -8.55
CA MET A 395 17.71 10.87 -9.15
C MET A 395 17.86 11.01 -10.66
N GLY A 396 18.98 10.55 -11.18
CA GLY A 396 19.23 10.34 -12.60
C GLY A 396 19.32 8.85 -12.92
N VAL A 397 18.71 8.41 -14.03
CA VAL A 397 18.74 6.99 -14.48
C VAL A 397 19.13 6.93 -15.94
N VAL A 398 20.04 6.00 -16.27
CA VAL A 398 20.37 5.56 -17.63
C VAL A 398 20.06 4.08 -17.74
N MET A 399 19.34 3.69 -18.79
CA MET A 399 19.03 2.30 -19.07
C MET A 399 19.12 2.01 -20.55
N VAL A 400 19.59 0.83 -20.91
CA VAL A 400 19.68 0.35 -22.30
C VAL A 400 18.88 -0.93 -22.41
N GLN A 401 17.99 -1.03 -23.38
CA GLN A 401 17.30 -2.29 -23.69
C GLN A 401 17.74 -2.77 -25.08
N HIS A 402 18.04 -4.08 -25.18
CA HIS A 402 18.35 -4.69 -26.48
C HIS A 402 17.74 -6.09 -26.61
N HIS A 403 17.16 -6.35 -27.77
CA HIS A 403 16.56 -7.64 -28.13
C HIS A 403 17.51 -8.46 -29.03
N PHE A 404 18.02 -9.58 -28.51
CA PHE A 404 18.81 -10.58 -29.24
C PHE A 404 17.89 -11.74 -29.65
N GLY A 405 16.98 -11.48 -30.58
CA GLY A 405 15.96 -12.46 -30.98
C GLY A 405 14.97 -12.72 -29.81
N ARG A 406 15.09 -13.87 -29.17
CA ARG A 406 14.23 -14.27 -28.05
C ARG A 406 14.75 -13.85 -26.67
N LEU A 407 15.97 -13.38 -26.63
CA LEU A 407 16.60 -12.87 -25.42
C LEU A 407 16.50 -11.35 -25.39
N THR A 408 15.98 -10.80 -24.28
CA THR A 408 16.00 -9.37 -24.00
C THR A 408 16.92 -9.10 -22.84
N VAL A 409 17.81 -8.14 -22.96
CA VAL A 409 18.74 -7.72 -21.89
C VAL A 409 18.54 -6.22 -21.63
N LYS A 410 18.42 -5.82 -20.37
CA LYS A 410 18.11 -4.48 -19.94
C LYS A 410 18.94 -4.07 -18.72
N PRO A 411 20.24 -3.68 -18.92
CA PRO A 411 21.02 -3.07 -17.86
C PRO A 411 20.59 -1.62 -17.59
N GLY A 412 20.63 -1.21 -16.34
CA GLY A 412 20.33 0.13 -15.90
C GLY A 412 21.25 0.58 -14.77
N LEU A 413 21.48 1.87 -14.67
CA LEU A 413 22.23 2.49 -13.59
C LEU A 413 21.55 3.79 -13.17
N GLY A 414 21.14 3.85 -11.93
CA GLY A 414 20.65 5.05 -11.27
C GLY A 414 21.73 5.68 -10.38
N TYR A 415 21.66 6.99 -10.22
CA TYR A 415 22.39 7.73 -9.20
C TYR A 415 21.44 8.71 -8.54
N GLU A 416 21.41 8.67 -7.20
CA GLU A 416 20.55 9.56 -6.42
C GLU A 416 21.32 10.31 -5.36
N THR A 417 20.79 11.50 -5.00
CA THR A 417 21.22 12.27 -3.84
C THR A 417 19.98 12.73 -3.09
N THR A 418 20.02 12.53 -1.76
CA THR A 418 18.93 12.93 -0.86
C THR A 418 19.45 13.80 0.26
N PHE A 419 18.75 14.89 0.51
CA PHE A 419 18.94 15.76 1.65
C PHE A 419 17.76 15.65 2.59
N LEU A 420 18.02 15.31 3.85
CA LEU A 420 17.04 15.31 4.92
C LEU A 420 17.34 16.45 5.85
N ARG A 421 16.37 17.35 6.07
CA ARG A 421 16.51 18.51 6.96
C ARG A 421 15.45 18.45 8.03
N ALA A 422 15.87 18.62 9.27
CA ALA A 422 15.00 18.82 10.42
C ALA A 422 15.31 20.19 11.05
N ARG A 423 14.27 21.00 11.23
CA ARG A 423 14.34 22.27 11.98
C ARG A 423 13.33 22.25 13.09
N TYR A 424 13.77 22.67 14.27
CA TYR A 424 12.94 22.85 15.46
C TYR A 424 12.97 24.32 15.86
N PHE A 425 11.84 25.01 15.79
CA PHE A 425 11.77 26.43 16.07
C PHE A 425 11.85 26.72 17.58
N ASP A 426 11.43 25.77 18.42
CA ASP A 426 11.46 25.87 19.86
C ASP A 426 12.80 25.45 20.48
N THR A 427 13.51 24.57 19.78
CA THR A 427 14.77 23.94 20.25
C THR A 427 15.76 23.78 19.09
N PRO A 428 16.32 24.92 18.57
CA PRO A 428 17.19 24.91 17.39
C PRO A 428 18.48 24.07 17.53
N GLU A 429 18.88 23.76 18.77
CA GLU A 429 20.03 22.88 19.07
C GLU A 429 19.82 21.45 18.53
N TYR A 430 18.60 21.05 18.19
CA TYR A 430 18.27 19.76 17.58
C TYR A 430 18.19 19.80 16.07
N ASP A 431 18.43 20.95 15.43
CA ASP A 431 18.46 21.06 13.97
C ASP A 431 19.46 20.07 13.37
N THR A 432 19.03 19.39 12.32
CA THR A 432 19.82 18.33 11.70
C THR A 432 19.75 18.43 10.19
N LEU A 433 20.89 18.27 9.52
CA LEU A 433 21.00 18.15 8.07
C LEU A 433 21.81 16.90 7.72
N MET A 434 21.23 16.03 6.91
CA MET A 434 21.90 14.84 6.42
C MET A 434 21.90 14.81 4.90
N ARG A 435 22.96 14.26 4.33
CA ARG A 435 23.09 14.03 2.91
C ARG A 435 23.49 12.60 2.64
N PHE A 436 22.77 11.97 1.74
CA PHE A 436 23.04 10.60 1.27
C PHE A 436 23.16 10.59 -0.24
N ALA A 437 23.99 9.70 -0.78
CA ALA A 437 24.13 9.51 -2.21
C ALA A 437 24.45 8.04 -2.50
N HIS A 438 23.71 7.44 -3.48
CA HIS A 438 23.82 6.02 -3.78
C HIS A 438 23.76 5.75 -5.27
N TRP A 439 24.48 4.67 -5.67
CA TRP A 439 24.35 4.06 -6.98
C TRP A 439 23.32 2.93 -6.93
N LEU A 440 22.41 2.91 -7.89
CA LEU A 440 21.28 1.99 -7.96
C LEU A 440 21.37 1.18 -9.27
N PRO A 441 22.23 0.15 -9.35
CA PRO A 441 22.34 -0.72 -10.50
C PRO A 441 21.10 -1.60 -10.66
N SER A 442 20.74 -1.92 -11.90
CA SER A 442 19.69 -2.88 -12.23
C SER A 442 20.07 -3.70 -13.47
N LEU A 443 19.59 -4.93 -13.54
CA LEU A 443 19.74 -5.80 -14.69
C LEU A 443 18.49 -6.68 -14.82
N HIS A 444 17.83 -6.61 -15.99
CA HIS A 444 16.74 -7.53 -16.31
C HIS A 444 17.11 -8.33 -17.57
N ILE A 445 16.95 -9.63 -17.48
CA ILE A 445 17.16 -10.57 -18.58
C ILE A 445 15.90 -11.41 -18.72
N SER A 446 15.34 -11.48 -19.92
CA SER A 446 14.22 -12.39 -20.19
C SER A 446 14.46 -13.21 -21.45
N TYR A 447 14.03 -14.46 -21.42
CA TYR A 447 14.13 -15.39 -22.52
C TYR A 447 12.80 -16.11 -22.76
N ARG A 448 12.28 -16.01 -23.99
CA ARG A 448 11.02 -16.64 -24.40
C ARG A 448 11.27 -17.78 -25.38
N THR A 449 10.67 -18.95 -25.11
CA THR A 449 10.68 -20.10 -26.03
C THR A 449 9.53 -20.04 -27.03
N ASP A 450 9.57 -20.88 -28.09
CA ASP A 450 8.47 -21.03 -29.05
C ASP A 450 7.19 -21.57 -28.41
N SER A 451 7.32 -22.39 -27.38
CA SER A 451 6.23 -23.01 -26.63
C SER A 451 5.64 -22.08 -25.53
N GLN A 452 5.86 -20.77 -25.63
CA GLN A 452 5.33 -19.73 -24.73
C GLN A 452 5.81 -19.86 -23.26
N HIS A 453 6.90 -20.58 -22.99
CA HIS A 453 7.58 -20.47 -21.71
C HIS A 453 8.38 -19.17 -21.67
N ASN A 454 8.23 -18.43 -20.61
CA ASN A 454 9.03 -17.25 -20.33
C ASN A 454 9.86 -17.44 -19.06
N PHE A 455 11.14 -17.18 -19.15
CA PHE A 455 12.07 -17.18 -18.03
C PHE A 455 12.60 -15.77 -17.86
N SER A 456 12.64 -15.26 -16.63
CA SER A 456 13.27 -13.97 -16.36
C SER A 456 14.17 -14.05 -15.13
N LEU A 457 15.27 -13.32 -15.21
CA LEU A 457 16.20 -13.07 -14.12
C LEU A 457 16.30 -11.57 -13.94
N SER A 458 16.10 -11.07 -12.74
CA SER A 458 16.28 -9.66 -12.43
C SER A 458 17.11 -9.44 -11.19
N TYR A 459 17.89 -8.36 -11.22
CA TYR A 459 18.56 -7.78 -10.09
C TYR A 459 18.24 -6.28 -10.07
N THR A 460 17.89 -5.74 -8.91
CA THR A 460 17.66 -4.31 -8.74
C THR A 460 18.09 -3.90 -7.33
N ARG A 461 18.91 -2.85 -7.24
CA ARG A 461 19.16 -2.18 -5.96
C ARG A 461 18.19 -1.03 -5.79
N LYS A 462 17.53 -1.00 -4.64
CA LYS A 462 16.60 0.06 -4.21
C LYS A 462 17.11 0.70 -2.93
N ASN A 463 16.57 1.86 -2.60
CA ASN A 463 16.89 2.58 -1.39
C ASN A 463 15.60 2.90 -0.63
N ASP A 464 15.63 2.79 0.69
CA ASP A 464 14.56 3.20 1.59
C ASP A 464 15.12 4.14 2.67
N TYR A 465 14.51 5.33 2.78
CA TYR A 465 14.90 6.34 3.74
C TYR A 465 14.01 6.24 4.97
N PRO A 466 14.61 6.27 6.19
CA PRO A 466 13.82 6.29 7.41
C PRO A 466 12.99 7.58 7.49
N TRP A 467 11.94 7.52 8.26
CA TRP A 467 11.14 8.71 8.57
C TRP A 467 12.03 9.80 9.15
N MET A 468 11.86 11.04 8.72
CA MET A 468 12.69 12.19 9.13
C MET A 468 12.71 12.37 10.64
N ARG A 469 11.61 12.03 11.32
CA ARG A 469 11.49 12.03 12.78
C ARG A 469 12.51 11.11 13.48
N TYR A 470 12.97 10.05 12.83
CA TYR A 470 13.97 9.13 13.41
C TYR A 470 15.38 9.68 13.45
N PHE A 471 15.71 10.66 12.62
CA PHE A 471 17.06 11.29 12.59
C PHE A 471 17.27 12.40 13.61
N THR A 472 16.25 12.81 14.33
CA THR A 472 16.37 13.91 15.29
C THR A 472 17.17 13.50 16.52
N ARG A 473 17.79 14.47 17.19
CA ARG A 473 18.37 14.31 18.52
C ARG A 473 17.36 14.56 19.63
N ARG A 474 16.20 15.10 19.30
CA ARG A 474 15.17 15.42 20.26
C ARG A 474 14.55 14.16 20.84
N VAL A 475 14.35 14.13 22.16
CA VAL A 475 13.55 13.11 22.84
C VAL A 475 12.09 13.44 22.64
N MET A 476 11.32 12.50 22.13
CA MET A 476 9.87 12.63 21.94
C MET A 476 9.18 11.96 23.13
N TYR A 477 8.66 12.78 24.06
CA TYR A 477 7.96 12.29 25.25
C TYR A 477 6.50 11.94 24.89
N GLU A 478 6.15 10.71 25.18
CA GLU A 478 4.76 10.21 25.20
C GLU A 478 4.24 10.27 26.64
N GLU A 479 3.16 9.61 26.98
CA GLU A 479 2.62 9.74 28.32
C GLU A 479 3.38 8.97 29.40
N GLU A 480 3.77 7.74 29.11
CA GLU A 480 4.53 6.85 30.01
C GLU A 480 5.73 6.21 29.32
N SER A 481 6.13 6.75 28.19
CA SER A 481 7.25 6.28 27.38
C SER A 481 7.90 7.44 26.65
N PHE A 482 9.03 7.21 26.03
CA PHE A 482 9.64 8.18 25.13
C PHE A 482 10.29 7.48 23.92
N THR A 483 10.39 8.21 22.84
CA THR A 483 11.13 7.78 21.66
C THR A 483 12.38 8.62 21.51
N LEU A 484 13.54 7.95 21.43
CA LEU A 484 14.82 8.59 21.10
C LEU A 484 14.96 8.63 19.58
N GLY A 485 15.39 9.75 19.04
CA GLY A 485 15.88 9.78 17.68
C GLY A 485 17.31 9.25 17.59
N ASN A 486 17.76 8.94 16.38
CA ASN A 486 19.11 8.47 16.09
C ASN A 486 19.69 9.17 14.86
N PRO A 487 20.50 10.22 15.03
CA PRO A 487 21.09 10.99 13.93
C PRO A 487 22.17 10.24 13.15
N TRP A 488 22.58 9.06 13.59
CA TRP A 488 23.58 8.21 12.89
C TRP A 488 22.95 7.13 12.01
N LEU A 489 21.63 7.13 11.86
CA LEU A 489 20.96 6.19 10.96
C LEU A 489 21.45 6.34 9.53
N LYS A 490 21.65 5.20 8.88
CA LYS A 490 21.93 5.09 7.45
C LYS A 490 20.68 4.63 6.72
N PRO A 491 20.43 5.10 5.50
CA PRO A 491 19.36 4.55 4.67
C PRO A 491 19.54 3.06 4.44
N THR A 492 18.43 2.34 4.31
CA THR A 492 18.42 0.94 3.94
C THR A 492 18.68 0.80 2.44
N LEU A 493 19.65 -0.02 2.05
CA LEU A 493 19.83 -0.44 0.66
C LEU A 493 19.31 -1.87 0.51
N ILE A 494 18.43 -2.10 -0.44
CA ILE A 494 17.78 -3.39 -0.67
C ILE A 494 18.24 -3.94 -2.01
N ASP A 495 19.00 -5.04 -1.99
CA ASP A 495 19.36 -5.83 -3.16
C ASP A 495 18.29 -6.88 -3.40
N VAL A 496 17.55 -6.77 -4.50
CA VAL A 496 16.46 -7.66 -4.90
C VAL A 496 16.92 -8.54 -6.05
N PHE A 497 16.90 -9.85 -5.84
CA PHE A 497 17.15 -10.85 -6.87
C PHE A 497 15.88 -11.64 -7.11
N GLU A 498 15.48 -11.80 -8.37
CA GLU A 498 14.31 -12.58 -8.73
C GLU A 498 14.62 -13.50 -9.92
N LEU A 499 14.14 -14.73 -9.82
CA LEU A 499 14.09 -15.70 -10.92
C LEU A 499 12.63 -16.13 -11.12
N SER A 500 12.10 -15.95 -12.30
CA SER A 500 10.73 -16.37 -12.58
C SER A 500 10.60 -17.24 -13.82
N TRP A 501 9.61 -18.11 -13.77
CA TRP A 501 9.12 -18.87 -14.88
C TRP A 501 7.61 -18.70 -14.99
N SER A 502 7.13 -18.44 -16.21
CA SER A 502 5.71 -18.37 -16.49
C SER A 502 5.34 -19.09 -17.78
N LYS A 503 4.13 -19.63 -17.81
CA LYS A 503 3.52 -20.22 -18.98
C LYS A 503 2.04 -19.92 -19.01
N TYR A 504 1.55 -19.63 -20.19
CA TYR A 504 0.15 -19.48 -20.49
C TYR A 504 -0.32 -20.60 -21.42
N TRP A 505 -1.49 -21.16 -21.15
CA TRP A 505 -2.20 -22.11 -22.01
C TRP A 505 -3.48 -21.47 -22.47
N GLU A 506 -3.64 -21.30 -23.78
CA GLU A 506 -4.83 -20.70 -24.37
C GLU A 506 -6.10 -21.47 -23.99
N GLY A 507 -7.14 -20.78 -23.56
CA GLY A 507 -8.42 -21.35 -23.14
C GLY A 507 -8.39 -22.17 -21.84
N LEU A 508 -7.24 -22.26 -21.13
CA LEU A 508 -7.12 -23.07 -19.92
C LEU A 508 -6.63 -22.30 -18.72
N GLY A 509 -5.71 -21.33 -18.91
CA GLY A 509 -5.17 -20.54 -17.81
C GLY A 509 -3.68 -20.29 -17.86
N SER A 510 -3.09 -20.00 -16.71
CA SER A 510 -1.68 -19.65 -16.58
C SER A 510 -1.06 -20.14 -15.28
N VAL A 511 0.23 -20.34 -15.30
CA VAL A 511 1.07 -20.57 -14.12
C VAL A 511 2.24 -19.59 -14.15
N ASN A 512 2.48 -18.94 -13.03
CA ASN A 512 3.67 -18.11 -12.79
C ASN A 512 4.30 -18.56 -11.47
N ILE A 513 5.59 -18.86 -11.49
CA ILE A 513 6.38 -19.21 -10.31
C ILE A 513 7.57 -18.26 -10.26
N LYS A 514 7.77 -17.62 -9.12
CA LYS A 514 8.90 -16.72 -8.87
C LYS A 514 9.60 -17.10 -7.58
N GLY A 515 10.92 -17.25 -7.63
CA GLY A 515 11.78 -17.28 -6.46
C GLY A 515 12.44 -15.91 -6.29
N TYR A 516 12.56 -15.42 -5.04
CA TYR A 516 13.19 -14.16 -4.76
C TYR A 516 14.09 -14.20 -3.52
N TYR A 517 15.05 -13.30 -3.50
CA TYR A 517 15.92 -13.04 -2.37
C TYR A 517 16.13 -11.52 -2.24
N ASN A 518 15.70 -10.96 -1.11
CA ASN A 518 15.82 -9.56 -0.76
C ASN A 518 16.85 -9.44 0.37
N ASN A 519 17.97 -8.78 0.13
CA ASN A 519 18.98 -8.52 1.14
C ASN A 519 18.99 -7.03 1.50
N SER A 520 18.65 -6.71 2.74
CA SER A 520 18.54 -5.33 3.23
C SER A 520 19.78 -4.95 4.05
N ILE A 521 20.61 -4.12 3.47
CA ILE A 521 21.81 -3.57 4.10
C ILE A 521 21.40 -2.34 4.90
N ASN A 522 21.80 -2.25 6.18
CA ASN A 522 21.42 -1.19 7.12
C ASN A 522 19.89 -1.09 7.31
N ALA A 523 19.16 -2.20 7.25
CA ALA A 523 17.72 -2.19 7.51
C ALA A 523 17.43 -1.49 8.84
N ILE A 524 16.36 -0.68 8.84
CA ILE A 524 16.01 0.12 10.02
C ILE A 524 14.86 -0.55 10.76
N ASN A 525 15.02 -0.71 12.07
CA ASN A 525 13.97 -1.17 12.95
C ASN A 525 14.03 -0.40 14.28
N GLN A 526 12.94 -0.42 15.02
CA GLN A 526 12.89 0.14 16.37
C GLN A 526 13.22 -0.94 17.40
N VAL A 527 14.17 -0.66 18.26
CA VAL A 527 14.41 -1.44 19.47
C VAL A 527 13.67 -0.79 20.64
N SER A 528 13.06 -1.64 21.47
CA SER A 528 12.37 -1.22 22.69
C SER A 528 13.18 -1.68 23.91
N ASP A 529 13.34 -0.79 24.89
CA ASP A 529 14.07 -1.04 26.13
C ASP A 529 13.49 -0.18 27.24
N VAL A 530 14.06 -0.20 28.43
CA VAL A 530 13.67 0.61 29.59
C VAL A 530 14.83 1.48 30.04
N ALA A 531 14.53 2.73 30.43
CA ALA A 531 15.51 3.64 31.02
C ALA A 531 14.87 4.50 32.12
N TYR A 532 15.71 4.96 33.08
CA TYR A 532 15.26 5.93 34.05
C TYR A 532 14.95 7.27 33.37
N SER A 533 13.80 7.83 33.65
CA SER A 533 13.40 9.14 33.15
C SER A 533 13.32 10.14 34.30
N GLU A 534 14.06 11.24 34.19
CA GLU A 534 13.98 12.35 35.16
C GLU A 534 12.61 13.03 35.15
N VAL A 535 11.89 12.99 33.99
CA VAL A 535 10.56 13.59 33.83
C VAL A 535 9.51 12.87 34.70
N TRP A 536 9.63 11.55 34.82
CA TRP A 536 8.67 10.75 35.63
C TRP A 536 9.26 10.27 36.95
N GLY A 537 10.56 10.44 37.17
CA GLY A 537 11.25 9.96 38.39
C GLY A 537 11.28 8.46 38.57
N ARG A 538 11.09 7.69 37.44
CA ARG A 538 11.04 6.23 37.43
C ARG A 538 11.56 5.64 36.13
N VAL A 539 11.77 4.33 36.13
CA VAL A 539 12.10 3.59 34.91
C VAL A 539 10.85 3.48 34.03
N VAL A 540 11.00 3.85 32.77
CA VAL A 540 9.92 3.81 31.77
C VAL A 540 10.41 3.18 30.46
N PRO A 541 9.51 2.62 29.64
CA PRO A 541 9.85 2.11 28.33
C PRO A 541 10.32 3.24 27.40
N TYR A 542 11.26 2.91 26.53
CA TYR A 542 11.62 3.78 25.41
C TYR A 542 11.81 3.01 24.12
N ARG A 543 11.71 3.70 22.98
CA ARG A 543 11.98 3.18 21.65
C ARG A 543 13.11 3.96 21.01
N LYS A 544 13.94 3.28 20.22
CA LYS A 544 15.05 3.89 19.49
C LYS A 544 15.18 3.23 18.12
N PRO A 545 15.19 3.98 17.01
CA PRO A 545 15.46 3.42 15.70
C PRO A 545 16.95 3.11 15.58
N VAL A 546 17.27 1.92 15.06
CA VAL A 546 18.62 1.43 14.83
C VAL A 546 18.75 0.81 13.45
N ASN A 547 19.98 0.80 12.91
CA ASN A 547 20.27 -0.03 11.76
C ASN A 547 20.55 -1.47 12.24
N LEU A 548 19.86 -2.44 11.68
CA LEU A 548 20.04 -3.85 11.97
C LEU A 548 21.36 -4.36 11.39
N ASN A 549 21.94 -5.36 12.01
CA ASN A 549 23.14 -6.02 11.51
C ASN A 549 22.89 -6.81 10.25
N LYS A 550 21.77 -7.52 10.22
CA LYS A 550 21.37 -8.34 9.08
C LYS A 550 19.85 -8.42 8.98
N TYR A 551 19.36 -8.23 7.78
CA TYR A 551 17.97 -8.50 7.43
C TYR A 551 17.90 -9.01 6.00
N PHE A 552 17.31 -10.18 5.83
CA PHE A 552 16.99 -10.68 4.50
C PHE A 552 15.66 -11.41 4.52
N GLU A 553 15.07 -11.50 3.34
CA GLU A 553 13.86 -12.26 3.08
C GLU A 553 14.08 -13.11 1.82
N ALA A 554 13.79 -14.39 1.89
CA ALA A 554 13.88 -15.32 0.78
C ALA A 554 12.56 -16.08 0.62
N GLY A 555 12.04 -16.18 -0.59
CA GLY A 555 10.74 -16.80 -0.75
C GLY A 555 10.42 -17.24 -2.17
N SER A 556 9.21 -17.78 -2.31
CA SER A 556 8.64 -18.15 -3.58
C SER A 556 7.18 -17.73 -3.68
N GLU A 557 6.80 -17.25 -4.85
CA GLU A 557 5.44 -16.89 -5.20
C GLU A 557 4.90 -17.84 -6.26
N PHE A 558 3.66 -18.25 -6.10
CA PHE A 558 2.91 -19.12 -7.01
C PHE A 558 1.60 -18.43 -7.38
N ASN A 559 1.41 -18.14 -8.65
CA ASN A 559 0.14 -17.62 -9.17
C ASN A 559 -0.38 -18.61 -10.21
N ILE A 560 -1.48 -19.24 -9.92
CA ILE A 560 -2.10 -20.27 -10.77
C ILE A 560 -3.51 -19.79 -11.08
N THR A 561 -3.80 -19.66 -12.36
CA THR A 561 -5.14 -19.36 -12.87
C THR A 561 -5.63 -20.53 -13.72
N TYR A 562 -6.80 -21.08 -13.39
CA TYR A 562 -7.45 -22.11 -14.16
C TYR A 562 -8.80 -21.61 -14.65
N ARG A 563 -8.95 -21.50 -15.96
CA ARG A 563 -10.13 -20.95 -16.65
C ARG A 563 -10.63 -21.93 -17.72
N PRO A 564 -11.32 -23.01 -17.32
CA PRO A 564 -11.79 -24.03 -18.27
C PRO A 564 -12.90 -23.52 -19.22
N THR A 565 -13.59 -22.46 -18.84
CA THR A 565 -14.60 -21.79 -19.67
C THR A 565 -14.51 -20.27 -19.50
N PRO A 566 -15.01 -19.47 -20.45
CA PRO A 566 -15.08 -18.01 -20.32
C PRO A 566 -15.91 -17.52 -19.12
N THR A 567 -16.75 -18.38 -18.57
CA THR A 567 -17.68 -18.06 -17.47
C THR A 567 -17.27 -18.62 -16.12
N PHE A 568 -16.12 -19.30 -16.04
CA PHE A 568 -15.64 -19.89 -14.79
C PHE A 568 -14.13 -19.74 -14.67
N ASN A 569 -13.66 -19.22 -13.53
CA ASN A 569 -12.26 -19.00 -13.24
C ASN A 569 -11.97 -19.38 -11.78
N VAL A 570 -10.88 -20.11 -11.57
CA VAL A 570 -10.31 -20.39 -10.24
C VAL A 570 -8.89 -19.86 -10.22
N ARG A 571 -8.53 -19.14 -9.19
CA ARG A 571 -7.22 -18.57 -9.01
C ARG A 571 -6.68 -18.89 -7.62
N LEU A 572 -5.43 -19.33 -7.59
CA LEU A 572 -4.65 -19.52 -6.38
C LEU A 572 -3.42 -18.59 -6.44
N ASP A 573 -3.31 -17.71 -5.46
CA ASP A 573 -2.10 -16.95 -5.17
C ASP A 573 -1.51 -17.44 -3.86
N ALA A 574 -0.25 -17.85 -3.86
CA ALA A 574 0.45 -18.33 -2.69
C ALA A 574 1.84 -17.70 -2.61
N ILE A 575 2.21 -17.23 -1.44
CA ILE A 575 3.55 -16.73 -1.13
C ILE A 575 4.04 -17.49 0.08
N VAL A 576 5.26 -18.01 0.00
CA VAL A 576 5.96 -18.65 1.12
C VAL A 576 7.32 -18.01 1.24
N PHE A 577 7.66 -17.53 2.42
CA PHE A 577 8.93 -16.85 2.63
C PHE A 577 9.50 -17.10 4.02
N ASP A 578 10.81 -16.97 4.12
CA ASP A 578 11.61 -16.94 5.32
C ASP A 578 12.12 -15.52 5.53
N SER A 579 11.88 -14.97 6.73
CA SER A 579 12.35 -13.65 7.15
C SER A 579 13.33 -13.81 8.29
N TYR A 580 14.56 -13.33 8.10
CA TYR A 580 15.63 -13.39 9.10
C TYR A 580 16.05 -11.98 9.50
N ILE A 581 16.02 -11.71 10.82
CA ILE A 581 16.40 -10.43 11.43
C ILE A 581 17.47 -10.69 12.50
N GLU A 582 18.55 -9.94 12.46
CA GLU A 582 19.62 -10.00 13.45
C GLU A 582 20.04 -8.59 13.88
N THR A 583 20.16 -8.36 15.19
CA THR A 583 20.69 -7.12 15.74
C THR A 583 21.43 -7.35 17.05
N TYR A 584 22.32 -6.43 17.40
CA TYR A 584 22.95 -6.43 18.72
C TYR A 584 22.09 -5.67 19.73
N TYR A 585 22.07 -6.16 20.95
CA TYR A 585 21.41 -5.49 22.06
C TYR A 585 22.42 -4.58 22.78
N GLU A 586 22.11 -3.27 22.86
CA GLU A 586 23.07 -2.27 23.37
C GLU A 586 23.53 -2.48 24.82
N LYS A 587 22.68 -3.03 25.71
CA LYS A 587 23.02 -3.21 27.13
C LYS A 587 23.94 -4.40 27.39
N THR A 588 23.94 -5.37 26.52
CA THR A 588 24.81 -6.54 26.63
C THR A 588 25.54 -6.68 25.31
N GLN A 589 26.76 -6.13 25.21
CA GLN A 589 27.59 -6.12 24.01
C GLN A 589 27.79 -7.51 23.37
N ASP A 590 27.44 -8.58 24.11
CA ASP A 590 27.57 -9.97 23.70
C ASP A 590 26.24 -10.67 23.34
N SER A 591 25.10 -9.99 23.49
CA SER A 591 23.78 -10.60 23.19
C SER A 591 23.30 -10.20 21.80
N VAL A 592 23.20 -11.19 20.92
CA VAL A 592 22.60 -11.06 19.58
C VAL A 592 21.15 -11.46 19.68
N ILE A 593 20.23 -10.59 19.23
CA ILE A 593 18.82 -10.94 19.06
C ILE A 593 18.64 -11.44 17.63
N ILE A 594 18.13 -12.63 17.49
CA ILE A 594 17.77 -13.26 16.21
C ILE A 594 16.28 -13.51 16.20
N SER A 595 15.62 -13.09 15.13
CA SER A 595 14.24 -13.42 14.83
C SER A 595 14.20 -14.07 13.44
N GLU A 596 13.71 -15.30 13.37
CA GLU A 596 13.56 -16.08 12.14
C GLU A 596 12.16 -16.67 12.10
N LEU A 597 11.42 -16.44 11.02
CA LEU A 597 10.08 -16.96 10.86
C LEU A 597 9.76 -17.30 9.41
N TRP A 598 9.32 -18.52 9.20
CA TRP A 598 8.66 -18.93 7.97
C TRP A 598 7.21 -18.45 7.97
N ALA A 599 6.86 -17.69 6.95
CA ALA A 599 5.51 -17.17 6.77
C ALA A 599 4.95 -17.58 5.41
N TYR A 600 3.61 -17.65 5.33
CA TYR A 600 2.92 -17.95 4.09
C TYR A 600 1.58 -17.23 4.02
N ASN A 601 1.25 -16.76 2.82
CA ASN A 601 -0.02 -16.13 2.51
C ASN A 601 -0.67 -16.91 1.37
N LEU A 602 -1.93 -17.28 1.56
CA LEU A 602 -2.71 -18.03 0.58
C LEU A 602 -3.98 -17.25 0.26
N ASN A 603 -4.31 -17.13 -1.01
CA ASN A 603 -5.55 -16.53 -1.47
C ASN A 603 -6.14 -17.41 -2.58
N LEU A 604 -7.33 -17.96 -2.34
CA LEU A 604 -8.08 -18.73 -3.30
C LEU A 604 -9.33 -17.96 -3.71
N SER A 605 -9.44 -17.62 -5.00
CA SER A 605 -10.59 -16.93 -5.56
C SER A 605 -11.28 -17.81 -6.59
N VAL A 606 -12.59 -17.85 -6.52
CA VAL A 606 -13.47 -18.52 -7.49
C VAL A 606 -14.43 -17.50 -8.04
N TRP A 607 -14.52 -17.42 -9.34
CA TRP A 607 -15.46 -16.56 -10.06
C TRP A 607 -16.28 -17.38 -11.04
N ALA A 608 -17.60 -17.12 -11.08
CA ALA A 608 -18.52 -17.78 -11.99
C ALA A 608 -19.58 -16.80 -12.50
N LYS A 609 -19.89 -16.88 -13.77
CA LYS A 609 -20.91 -16.08 -14.43
C LYS A 609 -22.04 -16.95 -14.94
N PHE A 610 -23.27 -16.65 -14.54
CA PHE A 610 -24.46 -17.36 -14.87
C PHE A 610 -25.35 -16.51 -15.76
N TRP A 611 -25.90 -17.12 -16.81
CA TRP A 611 -26.88 -16.51 -17.77
C TRP A 611 -26.43 -15.14 -18.34
N ASN A 612 -25.12 -14.88 -18.38
CA ASN A 612 -24.53 -13.59 -18.79
C ASN A 612 -24.99 -12.34 -17.97
N LYS A 613 -25.66 -12.55 -16.84
CA LYS A 613 -26.28 -11.49 -16.03
C LYS A 613 -25.87 -11.52 -14.57
N LEU A 614 -25.62 -12.70 -14.01
CA LEU A 614 -25.25 -12.87 -12.61
C LEU A 614 -23.81 -13.33 -12.50
N GLU A 615 -22.99 -12.57 -11.82
CA GLU A 615 -21.63 -12.93 -11.46
C GLU A 615 -21.57 -13.24 -9.96
N VAL A 616 -20.89 -14.32 -9.63
CA VAL A 616 -20.67 -14.76 -8.25
C VAL A 616 -19.18 -14.88 -8.04
N HIS A 617 -18.70 -14.31 -6.97
CA HIS A 617 -17.30 -14.34 -6.57
C HIS A 617 -17.19 -14.84 -5.13
N ALA A 618 -16.24 -15.71 -4.88
CA ALA A 618 -15.88 -16.15 -3.53
C ALA A 618 -14.37 -16.07 -3.38
N THR A 619 -13.91 -15.52 -2.27
CA THR A 619 -12.49 -15.45 -1.93
C THR A 619 -12.27 -15.99 -0.53
N ALA A 620 -11.34 -16.93 -0.39
CA ALA A 620 -10.84 -17.39 0.89
C ALA A 620 -9.37 -16.98 1.02
N TYR A 621 -9.00 -16.38 2.14
CA TYR A 621 -7.63 -15.98 2.40
C TYR A 621 -7.13 -16.51 3.74
N TYR A 622 -5.84 -16.76 3.80
CA TYR A 622 -5.12 -17.17 5.00
C TYR A 622 -3.74 -16.50 5.00
N ASN A 623 -3.44 -15.73 6.03
CA ASN A 623 -2.13 -15.14 6.29
C ASN A 623 -1.58 -15.74 7.58
N SER A 624 -0.41 -16.37 7.49
CA SER A 624 0.28 -16.90 8.66
C SER A 624 0.79 -15.77 9.55
N PRO A 625 1.19 -16.05 10.80
CA PRO A 625 1.88 -15.07 11.61
C PRO A 625 3.08 -14.46 10.88
N THR A 626 3.30 -13.16 11.09
CA THR A 626 4.51 -12.45 10.67
C THR A 626 5.22 -11.89 11.88
N GLN A 627 6.53 -11.80 11.84
CA GLN A 627 7.34 -11.39 12.98
C GLN A 627 8.21 -10.19 12.62
N THR A 628 8.23 -9.21 13.53
CA THR A 628 9.27 -8.19 13.61
C THR A 628 10.27 -8.59 14.69
N LEU A 629 11.23 -7.73 15.01
CA LEU A 629 12.23 -8.02 16.04
C LEU A 629 11.61 -8.37 17.41
N PHE A 630 10.51 -7.73 17.80
CA PHE A 630 9.86 -7.90 19.10
C PHE A 630 8.35 -8.14 19.03
N ALA A 631 7.75 -8.11 17.87
CA ALA A 631 6.31 -8.26 17.73
C ALA A 631 5.97 -9.35 16.73
N THR A 632 4.94 -10.12 17.05
CA THR A 632 4.34 -11.13 16.18
C THR A 632 2.90 -10.75 15.92
N ASN A 633 2.56 -10.51 14.66
CA ASN A 633 1.19 -10.40 14.19
C ASN A 633 0.64 -11.82 14.04
N GLN A 634 -0.53 -12.06 14.60
CA GLN A 634 -1.12 -13.39 14.53
C GLN A 634 -1.82 -13.65 13.19
N THR A 635 -2.18 -14.92 12.98
CA THR A 635 -2.88 -15.39 11.79
C THR A 635 -4.15 -14.61 11.51
N ALA A 636 -4.33 -14.20 10.25
CA ALA A 636 -5.56 -13.62 9.73
C ALA A 636 -6.14 -14.54 8.63
N TYR A 637 -7.44 -14.81 8.67
CA TYR A 637 -8.13 -15.62 7.67
C TYR A 637 -9.60 -15.24 7.58
N GLY A 638 -10.18 -15.42 6.41
CA GLY A 638 -11.57 -15.08 6.18
C GLY A 638 -12.09 -15.63 4.86
N ILE A 639 -13.40 -15.52 4.70
CA ILE A 639 -14.10 -15.86 3.45
C ILE A 639 -15.08 -14.73 3.12
N ASP A 640 -14.95 -14.23 1.89
CA ASP A 640 -15.77 -13.18 1.32
C ASP A 640 -16.59 -13.72 0.16
N PHE A 641 -17.80 -13.19 -0.02
CA PHE A 641 -18.65 -13.47 -1.17
C PHE A 641 -19.10 -12.17 -1.83
N GLY A 642 -19.13 -12.18 -3.17
CA GLY A 642 -19.65 -11.08 -3.95
C GLY A 642 -20.64 -11.58 -4.99
N PHE A 643 -21.66 -10.76 -5.24
CA PHE A 643 -22.68 -10.96 -6.25
C PHE A 643 -22.84 -9.68 -7.05
N ARG A 644 -22.83 -9.79 -8.37
CA ARG A 644 -23.13 -8.69 -9.28
C ARG A 644 -24.22 -9.13 -10.24
N ALA A 645 -25.25 -8.32 -10.36
CA ALA A 645 -26.31 -8.52 -11.33
C ALA A 645 -26.51 -7.28 -12.20
N ASP A 646 -26.51 -7.47 -13.52
CA ASP A 646 -26.71 -6.41 -14.50
C ASP A 646 -28.12 -6.48 -15.09
N PHE A 647 -28.83 -5.33 -15.09
CA PHE A 647 -30.18 -5.17 -15.58
C PHE A 647 -30.24 -4.12 -16.70
N PHE A 648 -31.30 -4.13 -17.53
CA PHE A 648 -31.57 -3.13 -18.56
C PHE A 648 -30.37 -2.91 -19.50
N ASP A 649 -29.85 -4.00 -20.07
CA ASP A 649 -28.65 -3.98 -20.93
C ASP A 649 -27.43 -3.31 -20.27
N LYS A 650 -27.18 -3.69 -19.01
CA LYS A 650 -26.11 -3.16 -18.16
C LYS A 650 -26.26 -1.69 -17.74
N ARG A 651 -27.42 -1.07 -17.92
CA ARG A 651 -27.67 0.29 -17.41
C ARG A 651 -27.72 0.33 -15.89
N LEU A 652 -28.28 -0.70 -15.25
CA LEU A 652 -28.29 -0.82 -13.79
C LEU A 652 -27.45 -2.03 -13.38
N SER A 653 -26.43 -1.80 -12.57
CA SER A 653 -25.68 -2.85 -11.88
C SER A 653 -26.00 -2.81 -10.40
N VAL A 654 -26.24 -3.97 -9.82
CA VAL A 654 -26.45 -4.18 -8.39
C VAL A 654 -25.33 -5.09 -7.90
N LEU A 655 -24.53 -4.60 -6.97
CA LEU A 655 -23.42 -5.33 -6.35
C LEU A 655 -23.73 -5.54 -4.87
N LEU A 656 -23.63 -6.78 -4.43
CA LEU A 656 -23.81 -7.18 -3.04
C LEU A 656 -22.59 -7.96 -2.60
N ASN A 657 -21.85 -7.45 -1.61
CA ASN A 657 -20.67 -8.12 -1.06
C ASN A 657 -20.87 -8.41 0.42
N ALA A 658 -20.44 -9.58 0.85
CA ALA A 658 -20.43 -10.01 2.23
C ALA A 658 -18.98 -10.36 2.61
N TYR A 659 -18.43 -9.60 3.55
CA TYR A 659 -17.06 -9.74 4.01
C TYR A 659 -17.00 -10.49 5.33
N ASP A 660 -15.96 -11.30 5.49
CA ASP A 660 -15.70 -12.12 6.67
C ASP A 660 -16.97 -12.75 7.25
N ILE A 661 -17.68 -13.49 6.41
CA ILE A 661 -19.03 -14.03 6.74
C ILE A 661 -19.09 -14.80 8.05
N PHE A 662 -17.98 -15.41 8.47
CA PHE A 662 -17.85 -16.16 9.71
C PHE A 662 -17.36 -15.30 10.89
N ASN A 663 -17.01 -14.03 10.64
CA ASN A 663 -16.47 -13.10 11.65
C ASN A 663 -15.23 -13.68 12.36
N TRP A 664 -14.31 -14.24 11.57
CA TRP A 664 -13.10 -14.88 12.07
C TRP A 664 -11.94 -13.89 12.25
N ASN A 665 -12.00 -12.75 11.57
CA ASN A 665 -10.90 -11.78 11.58
C ASN A 665 -10.80 -11.09 12.94
N LYS A 666 -9.63 -11.19 13.55
CA LYS A 666 -9.25 -10.52 14.79
C LYS A 666 -7.83 -9.99 14.62
N GLU A 667 -7.62 -8.76 14.95
CA GLU A 667 -6.27 -8.22 15.07
C GLU A 667 -5.70 -8.61 16.42
N ASN A 668 -4.81 -9.58 16.43
CA ASN A 668 -4.09 -9.96 17.62
C ASN A 668 -2.62 -9.60 17.44
N ASN A 669 -2.10 -8.79 18.33
CA ASN A 669 -0.70 -8.39 18.35
C ASN A 669 -0.05 -8.90 19.63
N TYR A 670 1.09 -9.54 19.49
CA TYR A 670 1.91 -9.97 20.60
C TYR A 670 3.27 -9.28 20.49
N THR A 671 3.65 -8.57 21.54
CA THR A 671 4.97 -7.94 21.64
C THR A 671 5.70 -8.52 22.84
N SER A 672 6.92 -8.97 22.64
CA SER A 672 7.75 -9.50 23.71
C SER A 672 9.17 -8.99 23.56
N ASN A 673 9.68 -8.35 24.60
CA ASN A 673 11.09 -8.03 24.77
C ASN A 673 11.52 -8.41 26.19
N PRO A 674 12.80 -8.32 26.58
CA PRO A 674 13.26 -8.72 27.92
C PRO A 674 12.55 -8.04 29.09
N TYR A 675 11.90 -6.89 28.87
CA TYR A 675 11.31 -6.07 29.94
C TYR A 675 9.82 -5.85 29.85
N TYR A 676 9.20 -6.32 28.74
CA TYR A 676 7.80 -6.02 28.45
C TYR A 676 7.17 -7.09 27.58
N ILE A 677 6.03 -7.56 28.00
CA ILE A 677 5.15 -8.42 27.20
C ILE A 677 3.81 -7.72 27.08
N SER A 678 3.33 -7.59 25.87
CA SER A 678 2.00 -7.06 25.59
C SER A 678 1.25 -7.98 24.64
N TYR A 679 0.01 -8.20 24.96
CA TYR A 679 -0.94 -8.83 24.05
C TYR A 679 -2.11 -7.87 23.88
N SER A 680 -2.45 -7.55 22.64
CA SER A 680 -3.67 -6.84 22.32
C SER A 680 -4.52 -7.67 21.37
N SER A 681 -5.81 -7.77 21.66
CA SER A 681 -6.80 -8.38 20.79
C SER A 681 -7.86 -7.35 20.49
N LYS A 682 -7.88 -6.87 19.25
CA LYS A 682 -8.90 -5.96 18.73
C LYS A 682 -9.86 -6.78 17.88
N LYS A 683 -11.10 -6.90 18.30
CA LYS A 683 -12.15 -7.46 17.46
C LYS A 683 -12.67 -6.33 16.56
N VAL A 684 -12.06 -6.20 15.39
CA VAL A 684 -12.60 -5.35 14.34
C VAL A 684 -13.95 -5.92 13.90
N ASN A 685 -14.93 -5.06 13.69
CA ASN A 685 -16.21 -5.50 13.14
C ASN A 685 -16.06 -5.75 11.62
N SER A 686 -15.29 -6.79 11.28
CA SER A 686 -14.90 -7.15 9.90
C SER A 686 -16.05 -7.76 9.10
N ARG A 687 -17.08 -8.28 9.81
CA ARG A 687 -18.25 -8.84 9.15
C ARG A 687 -19.26 -7.78 8.83
N TYR A 688 -19.40 -7.48 7.56
CA TYR A 688 -20.43 -6.57 7.07
C TYR A 688 -20.90 -6.99 5.67
N VAL A 689 -22.05 -6.47 5.27
CA VAL A 689 -22.60 -6.63 3.93
C VAL A 689 -22.66 -5.23 3.30
N SER A 690 -22.08 -5.07 2.11
CA SER A 690 -22.17 -3.86 1.32
C SER A 690 -23.15 -4.05 0.14
N LEU A 691 -23.87 -2.98 -0.16
CA LEU A 691 -24.72 -2.86 -1.35
C LEU A 691 -24.27 -1.65 -2.15
N GLU A 692 -23.98 -1.84 -3.43
CA GLU A 692 -23.71 -0.74 -4.37
C GLU A 692 -24.70 -0.81 -5.53
N LEU A 693 -25.29 0.33 -5.85
CA LEU A 693 -26.16 0.54 -7.00
C LEU A 693 -25.47 1.50 -7.96
N VAL A 694 -25.29 1.07 -9.21
CA VAL A 694 -24.66 1.88 -10.25
C VAL A 694 -25.64 2.02 -11.41
N TYR A 695 -25.99 3.25 -11.76
CA TYR A 695 -26.84 3.55 -12.90
C TYR A 695 -26.09 4.34 -13.97
N ARG A 696 -25.99 3.77 -15.18
CA ARG A 696 -25.35 4.36 -16.35
C ARG A 696 -26.41 5.10 -17.17
N ILE A 697 -26.25 6.42 -17.22
CA ILE A 697 -27.21 7.31 -17.90
C ILE A 697 -26.90 7.42 -19.39
N LEU A 698 -25.59 7.52 -19.73
CA LEU A 698 -25.06 7.64 -21.09
C LEU A 698 -24.01 6.56 -21.34
#